data_72facbfdc21d90fc2d7365cab5ada7fc
#
_entry.id   72facbfdc21d90fc2d7365cab5ada7fc
#
_cell.length_a   1.000
_cell.length_b   1.000
_cell.length_c   1.000
_cell.angle_alpha   90.00
_cell.angle_beta   90.00
_cell.angle_gamma   90.00
#
_symmetry.space_group_name_H-M   'P 1'
#
loop_
_entity.id
_entity.type
_entity.pdbx_description
1 polymer ?
#
loop_
_entity_poly.entity_id
_entity_poly.type
_entity_poly.pdbx_seq_one_letter_code
_entity_poly.pdbx_strand_id
1 'polypeptide(L)'
;MLGTLFFDKQDRELLRMINETIDHGPSQDLEHKVFDANLHPHGILELTTTHEYRMAHAVINLLGNLEAGGAPDRLMALRILRDEVLHSARTPFRYNTGRVLIQIMKEIIRSRQDELTQLKLVHDFRKVTSGNPRLVRQFLNTYHLLEMPEEWNQLTVDHHVHDANTKGRKNATHLIMDAWIKGIRYITVVYYNYVEPAAARELLQAAEIMGVDVRIGLEFRTPFRDRFVCFVWAPRGFSDPEAFLSFLAERPMVALMNEGRKASLWMQRHVMDTLQLWNAKHAPALAEELEIPVPLLEPEAFLAYVGTGQTSFLHLAEYAHKTLLKHLVQRVKALQEEALTATSERQSQIAQLIRRMDMLTTEVIMETWLKPERNPELPSPDVPDNAPDTPELLRMPPHVLLDWLSCLRSGYRITLQLAELTAEDVLELLWDCQGMITHLELFNLKEWQEGHLRHLTAINDLQIAINKGSVLHLKQILRGMIRTLEASSSEKDKERCAKFRIILRNIPSLQAPYKVAPLRIRIGTDSTSHSGVRHGMGLAMPETLPHGARRQIARGKQFRPIYLPVSLSLEFRETYAEQERYSFFMRWLGPRLRRIWGFGHFGLRCTKEWRAISGITQIGEEGNVITMGGIGGELNNGLRAERTEKTRPRWLGFSRLSTPISNTLKVLAGFIPALVTFLYTQEWWVLAWFGAPLWFLITGLRNIPQAILGGGGMWSRSLLRWNDYVSWTRVCDSLLYTGLSVPLLEYFIRVLLLEDGLGLTVKDHQFLVFSIIAGANSIYISLHNIYRGFPKEAIIGNLFRSLLAIPVSVFYNDVLALFLPFFTTADPLLILEPGAAIISKTASDTVAAIIEGLADWRNNRRLRYWDYETKLQRLFDCYAKLELAFPDQDILSLLSRPEEFTRLTSTEARSLQVESIINALDLMYFWLYQPCAQQTLTSILRTMTREERVIVARSQGILSRVREVSQLFVDGLLGRNFARALSFYLDSYENYILTLNKRCAGFSNGHRPLLRRRRHISDCL
;
A
#
# COMPACT_ATOMS: atom_id res chain seq x y z
N MET A 1 -34.52 6.74 20.47
CA MET A 1 -35.09 6.58 19.10
C MET A 1 -34.17 7.07 17.97
N LEU A 2 -33.46 8.19 18.07
CA LEU A 2 -32.52 8.62 17.04
C LEU A 2 -31.35 7.60 16.80
N GLY A 3 -30.96 6.85 17.83
CA GLY A 3 -29.86 5.88 17.72
C GLY A 3 -30.14 4.62 16.88
N THR A 4 -31.37 4.30 16.53
CA THR A 4 -31.76 3.15 15.70
C THR A 4 -31.91 3.51 14.21
N LEU A 5 -32.09 4.80 13.91
CA LEU A 5 -32.23 5.30 12.56
C LEU A 5 -30.87 5.45 11.85
N PHE A 6 -29.84 5.82 12.61
CA PHE A 6 -28.49 6.04 12.11
C PHE A 6 -27.57 4.97 12.67
N PHE A 7 -26.63 4.53 11.88
CA PHE A 7 -25.64 3.50 12.15
C PHE A 7 -26.24 2.10 12.43
N ASP A 8 -25.57 1.09 11.93
CA ASP A 8 -25.95 -0.30 12.14
C ASP A 8 -25.49 -0.79 13.53
N LYS A 9 -26.11 -1.89 14.02
CA LYS A 9 -25.65 -2.59 15.22
C LYS A 9 -24.18 -2.98 15.14
N GLN A 10 -23.75 -3.42 13.94
CA GLN A 10 -22.37 -3.78 13.66
C GLN A 10 -21.39 -2.60 13.81
N ASP A 11 -21.79 -1.36 13.49
CA ASP A 11 -20.95 -0.18 13.68
C ASP A 11 -20.63 0.05 15.16
N ARG A 12 -21.63 -0.13 16.03
CA ARG A 12 -21.47 0.02 17.49
C ARG A 12 -20.66 -1.11 18.11
N GLU A 13 -20.90 -2.36 17.69
CA GLU A 13 -20.11 -3.51 18.12
C GLU A 13 -18.64 -3.35 17.73
N LEU A 14 -18.41 -2.85 16.52
CA LEU A 14 -17.06 -2.59 16.02
C LEU A 14 -16.38 -1.46 16.80
N LEU A 15 -17.08 -0.35 17.09
CA LEU A 15 -16.55 0.73 17.91
C LEU A 15 -16.21 0.27 19.31
N ARG A 16 -17.09 -0.54 19.94
CA ARG A 16 -16.83 -1.08 21.26
C ARG A 16 -15.55 -1.92 21.28
N MET A 17 -15.39 -2.84 20.33
CA MET A 17 -14.17 -3.65 20.19
C MET A 17 -12.93 -2.78 20.04
N ILE A 18 -12.98 -1.76 19.17
CA ILE A 18 -11.83 -0.86 18.94
C ILE A 18 -11.44 -0.15 20.24
N ASN A 19 -12.42 0.40 20.97
CA ASN A 19 -12.15 1.12 22.22
C ASN A 19 -11.65 0.18 23.32
N GLU A 20 -12.24 -1.03 23.47
CA GLU A 20 -11.76 -2.06 24.39
C GLU A 20 -10.30 -2.45 24.10
N THR A 21 -9.94 -2.64 22.83
CA THR A 21 -8.56 -2.95 22.44
C THR A 21 -7.58 -1.80 22.75
N ILE A 22 -8.03 -0.54 22.62
CA ILE A 22 -7.21 0.62 22.98
C ILE A 22 -7.00 0.71 24.50
N ASP A 23 -8.06 0.44 25.28
CA ASP A 23 -8.03 0.61 26.74
C ASP A 23 -7.21 -0.45 27.47
N HIS A 24 -7.31 -1.68 27.03
CA HIS A 24 -6.68 -2.83 27.71
C HIS A 24 -5.38 -3.26 27.07
N GLY A 25 -4.99 -2.65 25.94
CA GLY A 25 -3.91 -3.13 25.11
C GLY A 25 -4.29 -4.45 24.37
N PRO A 26 -3.41 -4.98 23.54
CA PRO A 26 -3.62 -6.29 22.94
C PRO A 26 -3.64 -7.34 24.06
N SER A 27 -4.83 -7.82 24.42
CA SER A 27 -5.06 -8.80 25.48
C SER A 27 -4.29 -10.08 25.19
N GLN A 28 -3.36 -10.44 26.07
CA GLN A 28 -2.46 -11.59 25.83
C GLN A 28 -3.15 -12.95 25.86
N ASP A 29 -4.35 -13.08 26.44
CA ASP A 29 -4.82 -14.41 26.85
C ASP A 29 -5.84 -15.14 25.96
N LEU A 30 -6.64 -14.48 25.15
CA LEU A 30 -7.65 -15.20 24.34
C LEU A 30 -7.81 -14.69 22.90
N GLU A 31 -7.63 -13.40 22.67
CA GLU A 31 -7.80 -12.82 21.34
C GLU A 31 -6.59 -13.08 20.43
N HIS A 32 -5.38 -13.24 20.99
CA HIS A 32 -4.19 -13.63 20.23
C HIS A 32 -4.33 -14.99 19.53
N LYS A 33 -5.02 -15.95 20.17
CA LYS A 33 -5.21 -17.27 19.56
C LYS A 33 -6.19 -17.23 18.38
N VAL A 34 -7.18 -16.35 18.41
CA VAL A 34 -8.17 -16.19 17.33
C VAL A 34 -7.56 -15.60 16.05
N PHE A 35 -6.53 -14.78 16.21
CA PHE A 35 -5.84 -14.10 15.11
C PHE A 35 -4.42 -14.61 14.88
N ASP A 36 -4.19 -15.89 15.14
CA ASP A 36 -2.91 -16.55 14.86
C ASP A 36 -2.55 -16.37 13.37
N ALA A 37 -1.30 -16.01 13.12
CA ALA A 37 -0.75 -15.84 11.76
C ALA A 37 -0.83 -17.12 10.91
N ASN A 38 -1.06 -18.28 11.53
CA ASN A 38 -1.25 -19.54 10.83
C ASN A 38 -2.65 -19.69 10.23
N LEU A 39 -3.66 -18.97 10.74
CA LEU A 39 -5.01 -18.96 10.18
C LEU A 39 -5.05 -18.12 8.90
N HIS A 40 -5.61 -18.67 7.83
CA HIS A 40 -5.77 -17.89 6.60
C HIS A 40 -7.06 -17.05 6.65
N PRO A 41 -7.08 -15.83 6.13
CA PRO A 41 -8.24 -14.95 6.18
C PRO A 41 -9.51 -15.53 5.55
N HIS A 42 -9.37 -16.37 4.52
CA HIS A 42 -10.46 -17.15 3.92
C HIS A 42 -10.48 -18.58 4.42
N GLY A 43 -10.25 -18.78 5.72
CA GLY A 43 -10.23 -20.09 6.37
C GLY A 43 -11.37 -20.29 7.34
N ILE A 44 -11.19 -21.30 8.21
CA ILE A 44 -12.19 -21.72 9.22
C ILE A 44 -12.62 -20.55 10.14
N LEU A 45 -11.77 -19.54 10.33
CA LEU A 45 -12.02 -18.35 11.13
C LEU A 45 -13.25 -17.54 10.64
N GLU A 46 -13.60 -17.61 9.36
CA GLU A 46 -14.80 -16.95 8.82
C GLU A 46 -16.11 -17.43 9.46
N LEU A 47 -16.13 -18.62 10.04
CA LEU A 47 -17.31 -19.15 10.74
C LEU A 47 -17.55 -18.52 12.11
N THR A 48 -16.55 -17.85 12.69
CA THR A 48 -16.60 -17.27 14.03
C THR A 48 -16.73 -15.75 14.03
N THR A 49 -16.07 -15.07 13.11
CA THR A 49 -15.98 -13.60 13.06
C THR A 49 -16.24 -13.03 11.68
N THR A 50 -16.86 -11.84 11.62
CA THR A 50 -17.11 -11.17 10.34
C THR A 50 -15.81 -10.59 9.75
N HIS A 51 -15.79 -10.42 8.44
CA HIS A 51 -14.64 -9.88 7.72
C HIS A 51 -14.25 -8.47 8.21
N GLU A 52 -15.23 -7.60 8.40
CA GLU A 52 -15.04 -6.23 8.86
C GLU A 52 -14.41 -6.17 10.26
N TYR A 53 -14.82 -7.08 11.15
CA TYR A 53 -14.30 -7.20 12.50
C TYR A 53 -12.82 -7.64 12.47
N ARG A 54 -12.49 -8.66 11.67
CA ARG A 54 -11.10 -9.14 11.51
C ARG A 54 -10.18 -8.06 10.96
N MET A 55 -10.62 -7.35 9.92
CA MET A 55 -9.84 -6.25 9.36
C MET A 55 -9.59 -5.13 10.39
N ALA A 56 -10.61 -4.77 11.16
CA ALA A 56 -10.47 -3.73 12.17
C ALA A 56 -9.53 -4.16 13.29
N HIS A 57 -9.65 -5.41 13.76
CA HIS A 57 -8.75 -5.96 14.77
C HIS A 57 -7.30 -6.01 14.28
N ALA A 58 -7.07 -6.46 13.03
CA ALA A 58 -5.73 -6.49 12.45
C ALA A 58 -5.09 -5.09 12.38
N VAL A 59 -5.88 -4.07 11.99
CA VAL A 59 -5.38 -2.70 11.90
C VAL A 59 -5.11 -2.09 13.28
N ILE A 60 -6.02 -2.25 14.23
CA ILE A 60 -5.85 -1.68 15.58
C ILE A 60 -4.71 -2.36 16.35
N ASN A 61 -4.61 -3.68 16.23
CA ASN A 61 -3.52 -4.46 16.83
C ASN A 61 -2.15 -4.01 16.29
N LEU A 62 -2.03 -3.81 14.97
CA LEU A 62 -0.80 -3.28 14.40
C LEU A 62 -0.48 -1.91 14.97
N LEU A 63 -1.44 -0.96 14.97
CA LEU A 63 -1.18 0.40 15.45
C LEU A 63 -0.75 0.41 16.93
N GLY A 64 -1.35 -0.44 17.78
CA GLY A 64 -0.94 -0.61 19.18
C GLY A 64 0.48 -1.17 19.32
N ASN A 65 0.81 -2.22 18.57
CA ASN A 65 2.14 -2.83 18.62
C ASN A 65 3.24 -1.93 18.03
N LEU A 66 2.93 -1.04 17.09
CA LEU A 66 3.92 -0.08 16.57
C LEU A 66 4.40 0.91 17.63
N GLU A 67 3.57 1.23 18.61
CA GLU A 67 3.92 2.18 19.68
C GLU A 67 4.55 1.48 20.91
N ALA A 68 4.01 0.32 21.32
CA ALA A 68 4.38 -0.31 22.60
C ALA A 68 5.00 -1.71 22.47
N GLY A 69 4.87 -2.38 21.30
CA GLY A 69 5.32 -3.76 21.11
C GLY A 69 6.81 -3.91 20.84
N GLY A 70 7.35 -5.13 21.08
CA GLY A 70 8.68 -5.54 20.64
C GLY A 70 8.76 -5.77 19.12
N ALA A 71 9.97 -5.96 18.57
CA ALA A 71 10.13 -6.22 17.13
C ALA A 71 9.38 -7.49 16.66
N PRO A 72 9.39 -8.62 17.39
CA PRO A 72 8.60 -9.80 17.01
C PRO A 72 7.11 -9.53 16.97
N ASP A 73 6.57 -8.78 17.94
CA ASP A 73 5.14 -8.46 18.04
C ASP A 73 4.72 -7.56 16.89
N ARG A 74 5.53 -6.55 16.55
CA ARG A 74 5.30 -5.66 15.41
C ARG A 74 5.29 -6.42 14.09
N LEU A 75 6.25 -7.32 13.88
CA LEU A 75 6.33 -8.13 12.66
C LEU A 75 5.15 -9.12 12.56
N MET A 76 4.74 -9.72 13.68
CA MET A 76 3.56 -10.59 13.73
C MET A 76 2.29 -9.81 13.37
N ALA A 77 2.07 -8.65 14.01
CA ALA A 77 0.93 -7.79 13.72
C ALA A 77 0.91 -7.32 12.26
N LEU A 78 2.08 -7.05 11.67
CA LEU A 78 2.20 -6.68 10.27
C LEU A 78 1.83 -7.84 9.31
N ARG A 79 2.21 -9.08 9.65
CA ARG A 79 1.80 -10.28 8.89
C ARG A 79 0.28 -10.48 8.95
N ILE A 80 -0.32 -10.35 10.13
CA ILE A 80 -1.77 -10.44 10.32
C ILE A 80 -2.47 -9.36 9.49
N LEU A 81 -1.99 -8.11 9.54
CA LEU A 81 -2.54 -7.03 8.71
C LEU A 81 -2.48 -7.38 7.21
N ARG A 82 -1.31 -7.80 6.71
CA ARG A 82 -1.17 -8.20 5.30
C ARG A 82 -2.18 -9.27 4.93
N ASP A 83 -2.30 -10.29 5.74
CA ASP A 83 -3.17 -11.43 5.46
C ASP A 83 -4.65 -11.02 5.52
N GLU A 84 -5.10 -10.33 6.56
CA GLU A 84 -6.50 -9.95 6.71
C GLU A 84 -6.92 -8.80 5.77
N VAL A 85 -6.05 -7.86 5.45
CA VAL A 85 -6.42 -6.68 4.64
C VAL A 85 -6.11 -6.86 3.16
N LEU A 86 -4.96 -7.47 2.81
CA LEU A 86 -4.56 -7.61 1.42
C LEU A 86 -4.97 -8.95 0.81
N HIS A 87 -4.86 -10.05 1.55
CA HIS A 87 -5.18 -11.37 1.03
C HIS A 87 -6.67 -11.73 1.15
N SER A 88 -7.42 -11.10 2.06
CA SER A 88 -8.87 -11.27 2.18
C SER A 88 -9.68 -10.35 1.27
N ALA A 89 -9.04 -9.55 0.43
CA ALA A 89 -9.71 -8.58 -0.40
C ALA A 89 -10.73 -9.21 -1.35
N ARG A 90 -11.96 -8.70 -1.32
CA ARG A 90 -13.08 -9.14 -2.18
C ARG A 90 -13.04 -8.51 -3.57
N THR A 91 -12.17 -7.54 -3.77
CA THR A 91 -12.01 -6.80 -5.03
C THR A 91 -10.53 -6.71 -5.43
N PRO A 92 -10.22 -6.50 -6.71
CA PRO A 92 -8.84 -6.29 -7.14
C PRO A 92 -8.23 -4.95 -6.66
N PHE A 93 -9.01 -4.06 -6.01
CA PHE A 93 -8.56 -2.74 -5.52
C PHE A 93 -8.05 -2.81 -4.07
N ARG A 94 -7.18 -3.77 -3.78
CA ARG A 94 -6.78 -4.18 -2.43
C ARG A 94 -5.75 -3.25 -1.76
N TYR A 95 -4.71 -2.83 -2.48
CA TYR A 95 -3.64 -2.00 -1.91
C TYR A 95 -4.17 -0.62 -1.48
N ASN A 96 -4.91 0.03 -2.36
CA ASN A 96 -5.51 1.32 -2.03
C ASN A 96 -6.56 1.22 -0.92
N THR A 97 -7.32 0.13 -0.86
CA THR A 97 -8.27 -0.13 0.24
C THR A 97 -7.55 -0.25 1.57
N GLY A 98 -6.49 -1.06 1.66
CA GLY A 98 -5.70 -1.22 2.89
C GLY A 98 -5.10 0.09 3.38
N ARG A 99 -4.55 0.90 2.48
CA ARG A 99 -3.99 2.23 2.78
C ARG A 99 -5.03 3.16 3.41
N VAL A 100 -6.25 3.16 2.88
CA VAL A 100 -7.37 3.98 3.40
C VAL A 100 -7.84 3.46 4.74
N LEU A 101 -7.99 2.13 4.92
CA LEU A 101 -8.45 1.55 6.19
C LEU A 101 -7.53 1.91 7.36
N ILE A 102 -6.22 1.87 7.15
CA ILE A 102 -5.25 2.27 8.18
C ILE A 102 -5.40 3.75 8.54
N GLN A 103 -5.62 4.63 7.57
CA GLN A 103 -5.82 6.06 7.83
C GLN A 103 -7.12 6.34 8.59
N ILE A 104 -8.22 5.67 8.22
CA ILE A 104 -9.48 5.80 8.95
C ILE A 104 -9.28 5.36 10.41
N MET A 105 -8.58 4.24 10.66
CA MET A 105 -8.32 3.76 12.02
C MET A 105 -7.48 4.76 12.83
N LYS A 106 -6.44 5.35 12.22
CA LYS A 106 -5.65 6.42 12.87
C LYS A 106 -6.55 7.60 13.30
N GLU A 107 -7.53 7.96 12.49
CA GLU A 107 -8.48 9.03 12.85
C GLU A 107 -9.48 8.60 13.93
N ILE A 108 -9.93 7.32 13.94
CA ILE A 108 -10.78 6.79 15.01
C ILE A 108 -10.06 6.89 16.37
N ILE A 109 -8.78 6.52 16.42
CA ILE A 109 -7.96 6.61 17.64
C ILE A 109 -7.81 8.07 18.09
N ARG A 110 -7.55 8.99 17.15
CA ARG A 110 -7.40 10.43 17.44
C ARG A 110 -8.69 11.08 17.94
N SER A 111 -9.83 10.56 17.49
CA SER A 111 -11.17 11.09 17.84
C SER A 111 -11.77 10.45 19.08
N ARG A 112 -10.97 9.87 19.97
CA ARG A 112 -11.42 9.08 21.13
C ARG A 112 -12.38 9.84 22.07
N GLN A 113 -12.27 11.16 22.14
CA GLN A 113 -13.11 12.00 22.99
C GLN A 113 -14.48 12.35 22.36
N ASP A 114 -14.70 12.02 21.08
CA ASP A 114 -15.94 12.28 20.35
C ASP A 114 -16.53 10.99 19.77
N GLU A 115 -17.38 10.33 20.55
CA GLU A 115 -18.05 9.07 20.16
C GLU A 115 -18.82 9.19 18.84
N LEU A 116 -19.47 10.34 18.58
CA LEU A 116 -20.22 10.54 17.34
C LEU A 116 -19.29 10.58 16.12
N THR A 117 -18.14 11.23 16.25
CA THR A 117 -17.13 11.23 15.19
C THR A 117 -16.50 9.85 15.02
N GLN A 118 -16.22 9.12 16.12
CA GLN A 118 -15.79 7.74 16.05
C GLN A 118 -16.81 6.85 15.32
N LEU A 119 -18.10 6.93 15.63
CA LEU A 119 -19.16 6.17 14.95
C LEU A 119 -19.21 6.48 13.44
N LYS A 120 -19.06 7.76 13.06
CA LYS A 120 -18.99 8.15 11.65
C LYS A 120 -17.80 7.48 10.95
N LEU A 121 -16.64 7.47 11.58
CA LEU A 121 -15.44 6.89 11.04
C LEU A 121 -15.50 5.36 10.97
N VAL A 122 -16.05 4.70 11.99
CA VAL A 122 -16.28 3.25 12.01
C VAL A 122 -17.24 2.82 10.90
N HIS A 123 -18.32 3.57 10.69
CA HIS A 123 -19.24 3.33 9.58
C HIS A 123 -18.53 3.49 8.22
N ASP A 124 -17.67 4.51 8.06
CA ASP A 124 -16.87 4.70 6.86
C ASP A 124 -15.86 3.56 6.69
N PHE A 125 -15.20 3.12 7.77
CA PHE A 125 -14.31 1.96 7.77
C PHE A 125 -15.03 0.73 7.22
N ARG A 126 -16.18 0.37 7.78
CA ARG A 126 -16.98 -0.78 7.37
C ARG A 126 -17.43 -0.70 5.89
N LYS A 127 -17.77 0.48 5.41
CA LYS A 127 -18.08 0.68 3.98
C LYS A 127 -16.85 0.49 3.08
N VAL A 128 -15.69 0.95 3.51
CA VAL A 128 -14.44 0.84 2.75
C VAL A 128 -13.95 -0.61 2.68
N THR A 129 -14.25 -1.46 3.67
CA THR A 129 -13.88 -2.90 3.63
C THR A 129 -14.45 -3.62 2.41
N SER A 130 -15.54 -3.11 1.82
CA SER A 130 -16.08 -3.62 0.55
C SER A 130 -15.14 -3.46 -0.64
N GLY A 131 -14.10 -2.62 -0.54
CA GLY A 131 -13.13 -2.32 -1.59
C GLY A 131 -13.73 -1.63 -2.81
N ASN A 132 -14.86 -0.92 -2.68
CA ASN A 132 -15.47 -0.18 -3.78
C ASN A 132 -14.51 0.93 -4.26
N PRO A 133 -14.02 0.88 -5.53
CA PRO A 133 -13.00 1.80 -6.02
C PRO A 133 -13.39 3.27 -5.94
N ARG A 134 -14.68 3.59 -6.13
CA ARG A 134 -15.18 4.97 -6.05
C ARG A 134 -15.07 5.52 -4.62
N LEU A 135 -15.51 4.73 -3.65
CA LEU A 135 -15.48 5.10 -2.24
C LEU A 135 -14.04 5.22 -1.75
N VAL A 136 -13.20 4.23 -2.11
CA VAL A 136 -11.77 4.26 -1.75
C VAL A 136 -11.07 5.49 -2.34
N ARG A 137 -11.32 5.85 -3.61
CA ARG A 137 -10.78 7.08 -4.22
C ARG A 137 -11.24 8.35 -3.51
N GLN A 138 -12.49 8.39 -3.04
CA GLN A 138 -12.99 9.50 -2.24
C GLN A 138 -12.16 9.66 -0.96
N PHE A 139 -11.89 8.57 -0.24
CA PHE A 139 -11.09 8.61 0.98
C PHE A 139 -9.59 8.83 0.72
N LEU A 140 -9.02 8.31 -0.37
CA LEU A 140 -7.66 8.68 -0.78
C LEU A 140 -7.53 10.21 -0.91
N ASN A 141 -8.51 10.86 -1.54
CA ASN A 141 -8.53 12.32 -1.64
C ASN A 141 -8.68 13.00 -0.27
N THR A 142 -9.57 12.48 0.61
CA THR A 142 -9.77 13.02 1.96
C THR A 142 -8.49 12.95 2.80
N TYR A 143 -7.70 11.89 2.64
CA TYR A 143 -6.44 11.70 3.36
C TYR A 143 -5.19 12.16 2.61
N HIS A 144 -5.36 12.89 1.52
CA HIS A 144 -4.26 13.40 0.69
C HIS A 144 -3.29 12.31 0.20
N LEU A 145 -3.80 11.11 -0.06
CA LEU A 145 -3.07 10.00 -0.61
C LEU A 145 -3.27 9.93 -2.13
N LEU A 146 -2.18 9.71 -2.86
CA LEU A 146 -2.25 9.41 -4.29
C LEU A 146 -2.71 7.98 -4.53
N GLU A 147 -3.55 7.76 -5.54
CA GLU A 147 -3.91 6.42 -6.00
C GLU A 147 -2.67 5.73 -6.59
N MET A 148 -2.37 4.50 -6.13
CA MET A 148 -1.28 3.69 -6.65
C MET A 148 -1.82 2.59 -7.58
N PRO A 149 -1.03 2.14 -8.58
CA PRO A 149 -1.42 1.00 -9.38
C PRO A 149 -1.50 -0.27 -8.52
N GLU A 150 -2.53 -1.10 -8.74
CA GLU A 150 -2.71 -2.35 -8.00
C GLU A 150 -1.70 -3.44 -8.37
N GLU A 151 -1.00 -3.28 -9.48
CA GLU A 151 0.16 -4.08 -9.88
C GLU A 151 1.42 -3.74 -9.06
N TRP A 152 1.39 -2.66 -8.28
CA TRP A 152 2.49 -2.15 -7.45
C TRP A 152 3.79 -1.95 -8.25
N ASN A 153 3.67 -1.41 -9.47
CA ASN A 153 4.76 -1.25 -10.44
C ASN A 153 5.18 0.20 -10.69
N GLN A 154 4.73 1.13 -9.84
CA GLN A 154 5.09 2.56 -9.91
C GLN A 154 6.57 2.78 -9.57
N LEU A 155 7.15 3.84 -10.11
CA LEU A 155 8.43 4.38 -9.67
C LEU A 155 8.21 5.44 -8.61
N THR A 156 8.33 5.01 -7.37
CA THR A 156 8.28 5.84 -6.18
C THR A 156 9.47 5.45 -5.32
N VAL A 157 10.31 6.42 -5.03
CA VAL A 157 11.62 6.16 -4.46
C VAL A 157 11.91 7.09 -3.29
N ASP A 158 12.74 6.62 -2.37
CA ASP A 158 13.44 7.47 -1.44
C ASP A 158 14.79 6.83 -1.10
N HIS A 159 15.87 7.42 -1.58
CA HIS A 159 17.18 6.80 -1.41
C HIS A 159 17.92 7.27 -0.15
N HIS A 160 17.27 8.10 0.69
CA HIS A 160 17.87 8.57 1.91
C HIS A 160 16.80 8.85 2.98
N VAL A 161 16.58 7.89 3.88
CA VAL A 161 15.69 8.04 5.03
C VAL A 161 16.29 7.43 6.27
N HIS A 162 15.81 7.85 7.43
CA HIS A 162 16.29 7.40 8.73
C HIS A 162 15.18 6.78 9.57
N ASP A 163 15.52 5.74 10.34
CA ASP A 163 14.66 5.14 11.35
C ASP A 163 15.11 5.52 12.78
N ALA A 164 14.42 4.99 13.78
CA ALA A 164 14.69 5.28 15.20
C ALA A 164 16.03 4.73 15.70
N ASN A 165 16.72 3.90 14.93
CA ASN A 165 18.06 3.43 15.27
C ASN A 165 19.16 4.44 14.88
N THR A 166 18.76 5.54 14.24
CA THR A 166 19.62 6.69 13.94
C THR A 166 19.00 7.97 14.51
N LYS A 167 18.63 8.93 13.67
CA LYS A 167 17.97 10.19 14.03
C LYS A 167 16.46 10.19 13.71
N GLY A 168 15.93 9.10 13.21
CA GLY A 168 14.51 9.01 12.86
C GLY A 168 13.61 8.76 14.06
N ARG A 169 12.35 9.16 13.96
CA ARG A 169 11.36 9.00 15.03
C ARG A 169 10.77 7.60 15.11
N LYS A 170 10.70 6.88 13.99
CA LYS A 170 9.91 5.65 13.85
C LYS A 170 10.78 4.42 13.81
N ASN A 171 10.38 3.36 14.53
CA ASN A 171 11.04 2.06 14.39
C ASN A 171 10.94 1.51 12.96
N ALA A 172 11.74 0.50 12.65
CA ALA A 172 11.87 -0.04 11.31
C ALA A 172 10.52 -0.51 10.73
N THR A 173 9.72 -1.25 11.48
CA THR A 173 8.40 -1.71 11.05
C THR A 173 7.44 -0.55 10.76
N HIS A 174 7.43 0.48 11.62
CA HIS A 174 6.58 1.66 11.43
C HIS A 174 7.01 2.47 10.20
N LEU A 175 8.32 2.60 9.95
CA LEU A 175 8.85 3.26 8.77
C LEU A 175 8.39 2.56 7.49
N ILE A 176 8.50 1.23 7.43
CA ILE A 176 8.03 0.43 6.28
C ILE A 176 6.53 0.55 6.09
N MET A 177 5.74 0.51 7.15
CA MET A 177 4.30 0.70 7.07
C MET A 177 3.93 2.08 6.50
N ASP A 178 4.58 3.14 6.95
CA ASP A 178 4.33 4.48 6.43
C ASP A 178 4.79 4.66 4.98
N ALA A 179 5.92 4.06 4.59
CA ALA A 179 6.37 3.99 3.21
C ALA A 179 5.30 3.31 2.33
N TRP A 180 4.78 2.19 2.79
CA TRP A 180 3.74 1.46 2.09
C TRP A 180 2.42 2.26 2.01
N ILE A 181 1.98 2.91 3.10
CA ILE A 181 0.78 3.77 3.09
C ILE A 181 0.92 4.91 2.08
N LYS A 182 2.08 5.53 2.00
CA LYS A 182 2.37 6.56 0.99
C LYS A 182 2.46 5.99 -0.42
N GLY A 183 2.78 4.71 -0.57
CA GLY A 183 2.95 4.05 -1.86
C GLY A 183 4.39 4.08 -2.36
N ILE A 184 5.37 4.22 -1.46
CA ILE A 184 6.80 4.16 -1.79
C ILE A 184 7.18 2.70 -2.03
N ARG A 185 7.81 2.43 -3.17
CA ARG A 185 8.23 1.09 -3.55
C ARG A 185 9.70 0.81 -3.24
N TYR A 186 10.56 1.79 -3.44
CA TYR A 186 12.02 1.64 -3.26
C TYR A 186 12.51 2.61 -2.20
N ILE A 187 13.15 2.08 -1.16
CA ILE A 187 13.65 2.88 -0.05
C ILE A 187 15.07 2.46 0.32
N THR A 188 15.92 3.43 0.65
CA THR A 188 17.20 3.15 1.29
C THR A 188 17.20 3.76 2.68
N VAL A 189 17.30 2.90 3.69
CA VAL A 189 17.39 3.32 5.09
C VAL A 189 18.87 3.46 5.44
N VAL A 190 19.24 4.67 5.88
CA VAL A 190 20.63 5.03 6.11
C VAL A 190 20.92 5.02 7.61
N TYR A 191 22.00 4.32 8.00
CA TYR A 191 22.52 4.24 9.36
C TYR A 191 23.89 4.91 9.43
N TYR A 192 24.18 5.58 10.54
CA TYR A 192 25.48 6.23 10.73
C TYR A 192 26.51 5.21 11.20
N ASN A 193 27.60 5.08 10.45
CA ASN A 193 28.78 4.29 10.75
C ASN A 193 28.56 2.79 10.99
N TYR A 194 27.42 2.36 11.57
CA TYR A 194 27.11 0.95 11.85
C TYR A 194 25.61 0.68 11.88
N VAL A 195 25.24 -0.59 11.73
CA VAL A 195 23.86 -1.06 11.91
C VAL A 195 23.82 -2.26 12.84
N GLU A 196 22.89 -2.25 13.79
CA GLU A 196 22.65 -3.40 14.66
C GLU A 196 21.94 -4.53 13.90
N PRO A 197 22.40 -5.80 14.03
CA PRO A 197 21.77 -6.94 13.33
C PRO A 197 20.27 -7.09 13.65
N ALA A 198 19.84 -6.74 14.86
CA ALA A 198 18.43 -6.77 15.25
C ALA A 198 17.60 -5.75 14.46
N ALA A 199 18.09 -4.52 14.29
CA ALA A 199 17.45 -3.46 13.51
C ALA A 199 17.39 -3.84 12.03
N ALA A 200 18.49 -4.36 11.48
CA ALA A 200 18.53 -4.84 10.10
C ALA A 200 17.53 -5.96 9.86
N ARG A 201 17.42 -6.93 10.77
CA ARG A 201 16.47 -8.03 10.70
C ARG A 201 15.02 -7.52 10.68
N GLU A 202 14.65 -6.67 11.61
CA GLU A 202 13.30 -6.11 11.68
C GLU A 202 12.95 -5.35 10.40
N LEU A 203 13.85 -4.50 9.91
CA LEU A 203 13.65 -3.71 8.70
C LEU A 203 13.42 -4.59 7.47
N LEU A 204 14.31 -5.57 7.23
CA LEU A 204 14.24 -6.43 6.06
C LEU A 204 13.03 -7.35 6.08
N GLN A 205 12.70 -7.92 7.25
CA GLN A 205 11.50 -8.76 7.39
C GLN A 205 10.21 -7.95 7.22
N ALA A 206 10.12 -6.74 7.78
CA ALA A 206 8.97 -5.86 7.57
C ALA A 206 8.80 -5.50 6.08
N ALA A 207 9.91 -5.20 5.40
CA ALA A 207 9.93 -4.90 3.98
C ALA A 207 9.46 -6.08 3.13
N GLU A 208 9.93 -7.29 3.43
CA GLU A 208 9.50 -8.53 2.74
C GLU A 208 8.00 -8.78 2.95
N ILE A 209 7.49 -8.62 4.18
CA ILE A 209 6.06 -8.78 4.48
C ILE A 209 5.20 -7.85 3.63
N MET A 210 5.59 -6.59 3.47
CA MET A 210 4.81 -5.56 2.78
C MET A 210 5.12 -5.43 1.29
N GLY A 211 6.15 -6.12 0.78
CA GLY A 211 6.57 -6.03 -0.62
C GLY A 211 7.17 -4.66 -0.98
N VAL A 212 7.92 -4.06 -0.06
CA VAL A 212 8.70 -2.84 -0.27
C VAL A 212 10.16 -3.23 -0.50
N ASP A 213 10.77 -2.71 -1.57
CA ASP A 213 12.19 -2.96 -1.85
C ASP A 213 13.06 -2.06 -0.96
N VAL A 214 13.66 -2.64 0.08
CA VAL A 214 14.51 -1.92 1.03
C VAL A 214 15.99 -2.21 0.78
N ARG A 215 16.80 -1.20 1.00
CA ARG A 215 18.25 -1.31 1.08
C ARG A 215 18.73 -0.67 2.37
N ILE A 216 19.77 -1.28 2.94
CA ILE A 216 20.50 -0.74 4.08
C ILE A 216 21.72 -0.01 3.54
N GLY A 217 21.84 1.26 3.88
CA GLY A 217 22.99 2.11 3.61
C GLY A 217 23.73 2.44 4.91
N LEU A 218 25.06 2.43 4.89
CA LEU A 218 25.88 2.91 5.97
C LEU A 218 26.55 4.21 5.53
N GLU A 219 26.32 5.27 6.28
CA GLU A 219 26.92 6.58 6.06
C GLU A 219 28.19 6.71 6.86
N PHE A 220 29.26 7.06 6.16
CA PHE A 220 30.56 7.30 6.74
C PHE A 220 31.04 8.71 6.42
N ARG A 221 31.70 9.33 7.40
CA ARG A 221 32.35 10.63 7.27
C ARG A 221 33.85 10.43 7.14
N THR A 222 34.48 11.11 6.18
CA THR A 222 35.91 11.06 5.96
C THR A 222 36.48 12.45 5.76
N PRO A 223 37.73 12.72 6.23
CA PRO A 223 38.34 14.03 6.05
C PRO A 223 38.68 14.28 4.57
N PHE A 224 38.24 15.41 4.10
CA PHE A 224 38.60 15.92 2.78
C PHE A 224 38.89 17.41 2.90
N ARG A 225 40.17 17.77 2.75
CA ARG A 225 40.66 19.11 2.98
C ARG A 225 40.35 19.57 4.42
N ASP A 226 39.62 20.68 4.57
CA ASP A 226 39.31 21.31 5.87
C ASP A 226 37.93 20.89 6.41
N ARG A 227 37.29 19.86 5.84
CA ARG A 227 35.94 19.40 6.18
C ARG A 227 35.78 17.91 6.04
N PHE A 228 34.67 17.38 6.54
CA PHE A 228 34.25 16.03 6.25
C PHE A 228 33.40 15.96 4.98
N VAL A 229 33.55 14.86 4.24
CA VAL A 229 32.65 14.44 3.16
C VAL A 229 31.97 13.14 3.55
N CYS A 230 30.71 12.99 3.13
CA CYS A 230 29.89 11.86 3.50
C CYS A 230 29.69 10.90 2.32
N PHE A 231 29.85 9.61 2.60
CA PHE A 231 29.61 8.53 1.66
C PHE A 231 28.59 7.54 2.22
N VAL A 232 27.61 7.19 1.42
CA VAL A 232 26.67 6.11 1.78
C VAL A 232 27.07 4.84 1.03
N TRP A 233 27.52 3.84 1.77
CA TRP A 233 27.82 2.51 1.25
C TRP A 233 26.64 1.58 1.45
N ALA A 234 26.18 0.92 0.37
CA ALA A 234 25.09 -0.04 0.40
C ALA A 234 25.53 -1.34 -0.27
N PRO A 235 25.83 -2.41 0.48
CA PRO A 235 26.20 -3.71 -0.06
C PRO A 235 25.00 -4.35 -0.78
N ARG A 236 25.27 -5.17 -1.79
CA ARG A 236 24.28 -5.74 -2.71
C ARG A 236 24.52 -7.23 -2.96
N GLY A 237 23.56 -7.87 -3.65
CA GLY A 237 23.68 -9.25 -4.10
C GLY A 237 23.33 -10.28 -3.03
N PHE A 238 22.36 -9.95 -2.15
CA PHE A 238 21.79 -10.88 -1.19
C PHE A 238 20.50 -11.48 -1.75
N SER A 239 20.33 -12.79 -1.57
CA SER A 239 19.15 -13.51 -2.04
C SER A 239 17.92 -13.25 -1.17
N ASP A 240 18.15 -13.05 0.11
CA ASP A 240 17.13 -12.95 1.16
C ASP A 240 17.68 -12.18 2.38
N PRO A 241 16.82 -11.83 3.36
CA PRO A 241 17.24 -11.18 4.59
C PRO A 241 18.29 -11.94 5.40
N GLU A 242 18.22 -13.25 5.46
CA GLU A 242 19.15 -14.06 6.24
C GLU A 242 20.57 -14.08 5.63
N ALA A 243 20.67 -14.03 4.29
CA ALA A 243 21.95 -13.87 3.62
C ALA A 243 22.65 -12.54 3.97
N PHE A 244 21.87 -11.45 4.12
CA PHE A 244 22.38 -10.16 4.59
C PHE A 244 22.83 -10.23 6.05
N LEU A 245 22.06 -10.86 6.93
CA LEU A 245 22.41 -11.02 8.33
C LEU A 245 23.65 -11.89 8.54
N SER A 246 23.79 -12.94 7.73
CA SER A 246 24.99 -13.77 7.71
C SER A 246 26.24 -12.96 7.31
N PHE A 247 26.10 -12.09 6.32
CA PHE A 247 27.15 -11.15 5.91
C PHE A 247 27.53 -10.20 7.05
N LEU A 248 26.57 -9.66 7.81
CA LEU A 248 26.86 -8.81 8.96
C LEU A 248 27.65 -9.53 10.07
N ALA A 249 27.51 -10.86 10.15
CA ALA A 249 28.24 -11.69 11.12
C ALA A 249 29.65 -12.09 10.67
N GLU A 250 30.05 -11.78 9.44
CA GLU A 250 31.41 -12.05 8.96
C GLU A 250 32.46 -11.22 9.72
N ARG A 251 33.60 -11.81 10.05
CA ARG A 251 34.64 -11.14 10.85
C ARG A 251 35.05 -9.76 10.33
N PRO A 252 35.28 -9.53 9.03
CA PRO A 252 35.61 -8.21 8.50
C PRO A 252 34.49 -7.17 8.71
N MET A 253 33.20 -7.61 8.56
CA MET A 253 32.04 -6.74 8.82
C MET A 253 31.92 -6.39 10.29
N VAL A 254 32.10 -7.36 11.19
CA VAL A 254 32.09 -7.12 12.63
C VAL A 254 33.19 -6.12 13.04
N ALA A 255 34.38 -6.21 12.44
CA ALA A 255 35.46 -5.24 12.66
C ALA A 255 35.06 -3.82 12.23
N LEU A 256 34.50 -3.67 11.02
CA LEU A 256 34.00 -2.38 10.54
C LEU A 256 32.90 -1.82 11.45
N MET A 257 31.93 -2.66 11.88
CA MET A 257 30.86 -2.22 12.79
C MET A 257 31.39 -1.76 14.13
N ASN A 258 32.46 -2.40 14.65
CA ASN A 258 33.10 -1.99 15.90
C ASN A 258 33.80 -0.63 15.78
N GLU A 259 34.51 -0.38 14.67
CA GLU A 259 35.07 0.94 14.38
C GLU A 259 33.97 2.00 14.21
N GLY A 260 32.86 1.64 13.54
CA GLY A 260 31.69 2.51 13.43
C GLY A 260 31.09 2.89 14.77
N ARG A 261 31.00 1.92 15.72
CA ARG A 261 30.53 2.22 17.10
C ARG A 261 31.45 3.21 17.82
N LYS A 262 32.77 3.08 17.64
CA LYS A 262 33.72 4.05 18.21
C LYS A 262 33.48 5.47 17.68
N ALA A 263 33.25 5.61 16.37
CA ALA A 263 32.91 6.89 15.75
C ALA A 263 31.60 7.48 16.30
N SER A 264 30.58 6.65 16.49
CA SER A 264 29.30 7.10 17.07
C SER A 264 29.42 7.48 18.53
N LEU A 265 30.23 6.77 19.34
CA LEU A 265 30.53 7.13 20.75
C LEU A 265 31.33 8.41 20.83
N TRP A 266 32.22 8.65 19.87
CA TRP A 266 32.96 9.93 19.80
C TRP A 266 31.99 11.10 19.55
N MET A 267 31.04 10.95 18.60
CA MET A 267 30.02 11.96 18.35
C MET A 267 29.10 12.15 19.56
N GLN A 268 28.73 11.06 20.25
CA GLN A 268 27.96 11.16 21.49
C GLN A 268 28.62 12.04 22.55
N ARG A 269 29.95 11.94 22.73
CA ARG A 269 30.68 12.81 23.67
C ARG A 269 30.47 14.29 23.33
N HIS A 270 30.62 14.70 22.09
CA HIS A 270 30.40 16.08 21.67
C HIS A 270 28.95 16.57 21.91
N VAL A 271 27.96 15.71 21.72
CA VAL A 271 26.57 16.04 22.05
C VAL A 271 26.37 16.20 23.56
N MET A 272 27.02 15.36 24.35
CA MET A 272 26.99 15.46 25.84
C MET A 272 27.67 16.72 26.35
N ASP A 273 28.81 17.10 25.77
CA ASP A 273 29.51 18.35 26.13
C ASP A 273 28.61 19.56 25.78
N THR A 274 27.92 19.51 24.64
CA THR A 274 26.93 20.55 24.24
C THR A 274 25.75 20.59 25.20
N LEU A 275 25.27 19.44 25.71
CA LEU A 275 24.21 19.39 26.72
C LEU A 275 24.65 20.06 28.01
N GLN A 276 25.90 19.82 28.45
CA GLN A 276 26.46 20.49 29.63
C GLN A 276 26.55 22.01 29.43
N LEU A 277 27.00 22.45 28.24
CA LEU A 277 27.07 23.86 27.89
C LEU A 277 25.67 24.49 27.80
N TRP A 278 24.68 23.76 27.27
CA TRP A 278 23.30 24.20 27.33
C TRP A 278 22.84 24.50 28.74
N ASN A 279 23.07 23.60 29.67
CA ASN A 279 22.71 23.78 31.09
C ASN A 279 23.44 24.97 31.74
N ALA A 280 24.72 25.16 31.42
CA ALA A 280 25.55 26.21 32.02
C ALA A 280 25.27 27.60 31.44
N LYS A 281 25.02 27.73 30.15
CA LYS A 281 25.00 29.00 29.45
C LYS A 281 23.63 29.32 28.80
N HIS A 282 23.10 28.41 28.01
CA HIS A 282 21.92 28.70 27.17
C HIS A 282 20.59 28.60 27.93
N ALA A 283 20.45 27.65 28.86
CA ALA A 283 19.22 27.50 29.62
C ALA A 283 18.95 28.71 30.55
N PRO A 284 19.93 29.27 31.29
CA PRO A 284 19.73 30.49 32.08
C PRO A 284 19.37 31.71 31.23
N ALA A 285 20.02 31.89 30.05
CA ALA A 285 19.72 33.00 29.15
C ALA A 285 18.30 32.89 28.58
N LEU A 286 17.87 31.69 28.19
CA LEU A 286 16.54 31.44 27.71
C LEU A 286 15.47 31.60 28.79
N ALA A 287 15.78 31.26 30.03
CA ALA A 287 14.89 31.45 31.18
C ALA A 287 14.61 32.95 31.41
N GLU A 288 15.63 33.80 31.32
CA GLU A 288 15.49 35.24 31.41
C GLU A 288 14.72 35.83 30.22
N GLU A 289 15.03 35.40 28.97
CA GLU A 289 14.41 35.91 27.75
C GLU A 289 12.90 35.61 27.68
N LEU A 290 12.48 34.40 28.09
CA LEU A 290 11.09 33.93 27.97
C LEU A 290 10.31 34.03 29.27
N GLU A 291 10.93 34.50 30.34
CA GLU A 291 10.34 34.59 31.70
C GLU A 291 9.75 33.24 32.15
N ILE A 292 10.47 32.12 31.94
CA ILE A 292 10.05 30.76 32.28
C ILE A 292 11.12 30.03 33.07
N PRO A 293 10.77 29.11 33.98
CA PRO A 293 11.76 28.21 34.57
C PRO A 293 12.20 27.21 33.48
N VAL A 294 13.45 27.24 33.06
CA VAL A 294 14.06 26.25 32.16
C VAL A 294 14.70 25.15 33.01
N PRO A 295 14.18 23.93 32.97
CA PRO A 295 14.74 22.81 33.72
C PRO A 295 16.10 22.41 33.13
N LEU A 296 17.02 21.98 33.98
CA LEU A 296 18.28 21.39 33.54
C LEU A 296 18.06 20.07 32.85
N LEU A 297 18.77 19.83 31.76
CA LEU A 297 18.72 18.56 31.02
C LEU A 297 19.66 17.55 31.71
N GLU A 298 19.10 16.43 32.16
CA GLU A 298 19.87 15.35 32.78
C GLU A 298 20.46 14.43 31.71
N PRO A 299 21.79 14.15 31.76
CA PRO A 299 22.50 13.32 30.80
C PRO A 299 21.90 11.90 30.66
N GLU A 300 21.59 11.23 31.76
CA GLU A 300 21.05 9.88 31.80
C GLU A 300 19.61 9.84 31.22
N ALA A 301 18.77 10.81 31.58
CA ALA A 301 17.42 10.93 31.06
C ALA A 301 17.42 11.26 29.55
N PHE A 302 18.39 12.04 29.08
CA PHE A 302 18.59 12.27 27.66
C PHE A 302 18.98 10.99 26.90
N LEU A 303 19.94 10.21 27.41
CA LEU A 303 20.32 8.93 26.78
C LEU A 303 19.17 7.93 26.81
N ALA A 304 18.38 7.89 27.88
CA ALA A 304 17.16 7.08 27.93
C ALA A 304 16.11 7.55 26.89
N TYR A 305 16.02 8.87 26.63
CA TYR A 305 15.16 9.43 25.60
C TYR A 305 15.60 9.02 24.19
N VAL A 306 16.89 9.02 23.89
CA VAL A 306 17.45 8.58 22.61
C VAL A 306 17.20 7.09 22.37
N GLY A 307 17.23 6.27 23.43
CA GLY A 307 16.96 4.83 23.38
C GLY A 307 17.93 4.08 22.49
N THR A 308 17.45 3.42 21.46
CA THR A 308 18.26 2.67 20.49
C THR A 308 18.88 3.54 19.40
N GLY A 309 18.56 4.84 19.38
CA GLY A 309 19.05 5.78 18.38
C GLY A 309 20.52 6.12 18.54
N GLN A 310 21.13 6.60 17.48
CA GLN A 310 22.48 7.17 17.53
C GLN A 310 22.37 8.64 17.95
N THR A 311 23.02 8.99 19.06
CA THR A 311 22.96 10.32 19.66
C THR A 311 23.35 11.42 18.66
N SER A 312 22.52 12.47 18.55
CA SER A 312 22.73 13.58 17.63
C SER A 312 22.25 14.91 18.23
N PHE A 313 22.67 16.03 17.66
CA PHE A 313 22.17 17.36 18.05
C PHE A 313 20.65 17.50 17.84
N LEU A 314 20.08 16.81 16.86
CA LEU A 314 18.64 16.79 16.66
C LEU A 314 17.90 16.15 17.85
N HIS A 315 18.41 15.03 18.38
CA HIS A 315 17.83 14.41 19.57
C HIS A 315 17.93 15.35 20.79
N LEU A 316 19.05 16.06 20.94
CA LEU A 316 19.21 17.02 22.02
C LEU A 316 18.23 18.19 21.90
N ALA A 317 18.08 18.74 20.70
CA ALA A 317 17.10 19.80 20.43
C ALA A 317 15.66 19.36 20.72
N GLU A 318 15.29 18.15 20.33
CA GLU A 318 13.96 17.60 20.61
C GLU A 318 13.72 17.35 22.09
N TYR A 319 14.71 16.81 22.78
CA TYR A 319 14.63 16.58 24.22
C TYR A 319 14.49 17.90 24.98
N ALA A 320 15.27 18.91 24.60
CA ALA A 320 15.16 20.27 25.16
C ALA A 320 13.77 20.87 24.87
N HIS A 321 13.31 20.82 23.63
CA HIS A 321 12.00 21.33 23.27
C HIS A 321 10.87 20.63 24.03
N LYS A 322 10.91 19.29 24.13
CA LYS A 322 9.91 18.50 24.87
C LYS A 322 9.88 18.85 26.35
N THR A 323 11.05 19.09 26.96
CA THR A 323 11.19 19.47 28.37
C THR A 323 10.64 20.88 28.58
N LEU A 324 10.89 21.79 27.67
CA LEU A 324 10.44 23.19 27.75
C LEU A 324 8.92 23.30 27.49
N LEU A 325 8.33 22.45 26.65
CA LEU A 325 6.95 22.59 26.15
C LEU A 325 5.92 22.73 27.27
N LYS A 326 6.06 21.99 28.37
CA LYS A 326 5.15 22.08 29.52
C LYS A 326 5.18 23.47 30.16
N HIS A 327 6.34 24.04 30.32
CA HIS A 327 6.57 25.36 30.93
C HIS A 327 6.10 26.46 29.97
N LEU A 328 6.37 26.34 28.69
CA LEU A 328 5.88 27.25 27.65
C LEU A 328 4.35 27.32 27.61
N VAL A 329 3.67 26.18 27.61
CA VAL A 329 2.19 26.11 27.62
C VAL A 329 1.61 26.74 28.89
N GLN A 330 2.20 26.51 30.04
CA GLN A 330 1.76 27.11 31.32
C GLN A 330 1.95 28.63 31.29
N ARG A 331 3.11 29.11 30.81
CA ARG A 331 3.39 30.56 30.74
C ARG A 331 2.50 31.27 29.74
N VAL A 332 2.27 30.68 28.54
CA VAL A 332 1.34 31.24 27.54
C VAL A 332 -0.08 31.41 28.13
N LYS A 333 -0.58 30.42 28.88
CA LYS A 333 -1.88 30.57 29.56
C LYS A 333 -1.89 31.72 30.56
N ALA A 334 -0.86 31.81 31.43
CA ALA A 334 -0.75 32.90 32.36
C ALA A 334 -0.64 34.28 31.68
N LEU A 335 0.13 34.36 30.59
CA LEU A 335 0.25 35.59 29.79
C LEU A 335 -1.07 35.96 29.08
N GLN A 336 -1.87 34.98 28.64
CA GLN A 336 -3.19 35.25 28.08
C GLN A 336 -4.16 35.80 29.11
N GLU A 337 -4.11 35.31 30.36
CA GLU A 337 -4.90 35.84 31.49
C GLU A 337 -4.43 37.24 31.89
N GLU A 338 -3.10 37.48 31.95
CA GLU A 338 -2.50 38.79 32.23
C GLU A 338 -2.91 39.82 31.15
N ALA A 339 -2.97 39.40 29.88
CA ALA A 339 -3.34 40.29 28.76
C ALA A 339 -4.80 40.83 28.86
N LEU A 340 -5.70 40.15 29.57
CA LEU A 340 -7.09 40.63 29.74
C LEU A 340 -7.18 41.88 30.62
N THR A 341 -6.20 42.08 31.52
CA THR A 341 -6.18 43.22 32.46
C THR A 341 -5.03 44.21 32.25
N ALA A 342 -4.14 43.92 31.31
CA ALA A 342 -2.93 44.70 31.08
C ALA A 342 -3.18 45.98 30.25
N THR A 343 -2.31 46.98 30.36
CA THR A 343 -2.30 48.19 29.52
C THR A 343 -1.94 47.82 28.09
N SER A 344 -2.34 48.73 27.11
CA SER A 344 -2.08 48.51 25.67
C SER A 344 -0.61 48.23 25.33
N GLU A 345 0.30 48.87 26.06
CA GLU A 345 1.73 48.71 25.85
C GLU A 345 2.21 47.32 26.34
N ARG A 346 1.72 46.89 27.50
CA ARG A 346 2.01 45.54 28.05
C ARG A 346 1.34 44.44 27.22
N GLN A 347 0.14 44.64 26.66
CA GLN A 347 -0.50 43.73 25.73
C GLN A 347 0.36 43.48 24.48
N SER A 348 0.99 44.55 23.95
CA SER A 348 1.93 44.46 22.81
C SER A 348 3.18 43.61 23.16
N GLN A 349 3.74 43.82 24.35
CA GLN A 349 4.88 43.03 24.85
C GLN A 349 4.51 41.54 25.03
N ILE A 350 3.35 41.29 25.65
CA ILE A 350 2.83 39.93 25.83
C ILE A 350 2.64 39.25 24.47
N ALA A 351 2.08 39.95 23.48
CA ALA A 351 1.90 39.39 22.14
C ALA A 351 3.21 39.06 21.44
N GLN A 352 4.25 39.87 21.66
CA GLN A 352 5.60 39.58 21.16
C GLN A 352 6.22 38.37 21.86
N LEU A 353 6.07 38.27 23.17
CA LEU A 353 6.60 37.16 23.96
C LEU A 353 5.93 35.82 23.56
N ILE A 354 4.60 35.82 23.44
CA ILE A 354 3.87 34.63 22.93
C ILE A 354 4.35 34.25 21.54
N ARG A 355 4.54 35.21 20.62
CA ARG A 355 5.10 34.95 19.30
C ARG A 355 6.48 34.28 19.36
N ARG A 356 7.38 34.78 20.22
CA ARG A 356 8.72 34.16 20.40
C ARG A 356 8.59 32.73 20.90
N MET A 357 7.71 32.47 21.89
CA MET A 357 7.43 31.12 22.38
C MET A 357 6.86 30.22 21.29
N ASP A 358 5.94 30.70 20.48
CA ASP A 358 5.36 29.96 19.35
C ASP A 358 6.37 29.64 18.25
N MET A 359 7.39 30.48 18.08
CA MET A 359 8.45 30.26 17.10
C MET A 359 9.56 29.31 17.60
N LEU A 360 9.55 28.94 18.89
CA LEU A 360 10.56 28.07 19.47
C LEU A 360 10.29 26.60 19.08
N THR A 361 10.74 26.23 17.90
CA THR A 361 10.67 24.84 17.41
C THR A 361 11.98 24.10 17.66
N THR A 362 11.97 22.79 17.45
CA THR A 362 13.19 21.95 17.55
C THR A 362 14.29 22.46 16.65
N GLU A 363 13.95 22.85 15.42
CA GLU A 363 14.90 23.38 14.44
C GLU A 363 15.51 24.72 14.93
N VAL A 364 14.67 25.61 15.46
CA VAL A 364 15.15 26.89 16.02
C VAL A 364 16.09 26.67 17.20
N ILE A 365 15.76 25.72 18.09
CA ILE A 365 16.65 25.38 19.21
C ILE A 365 18.00 24.87 18.69
N MET A 366 17.98 23.97 17.70
CA MET A 366 19.20 23.43 17.10
C MET A 366 20.05 24.53 16.46
N GLU A 367 19.44 25.37 15.62
CA GLU A 367 20.13 26.40 14.85
C GLU A 367 20.66 27.54 15.70
N THR A 368 19.94 27.92 16.76
CA THR A 368 20.26 29.09 17.54
C THR A 368 21.26 28.79 18.65
N TRP A 369 21.20 27.58 19.25
CA TRP A 369 21.98 27.29 20.46
C TRP A 369 22.87 26.04 20.41
N LEU A 370 22.52 25.03 19.61
CA LEU A 370 23.19 23.73 19.67
C LEU A 370 24.19 23.46 18.54
N LYS A 371 24.15 24.19 17.45
CA LYS A 371 25.11 24.05 16.37
C LYS A 371 26.55 24.37 16.87
N PRO A 372 27.59 23.67 16.37
CA PRO A 372 28.98 23.89 16.74
C PRO A 372 29.43 25.34 16.52
N GLU A 373 28.96 26.00 15.46
CA GLU A 373 29.30 27.40 15.16
C GLU A 373 28.79 28.39 16.22
N ARG A 374 27.79 28.00 17.02
CA ARG A 374 27.24 28.79 18.13
C ARG A 374 27.94 28.54 19.43
N ASN A 375 28.79 27.50 19.50
CA ASN A 375 29.49 27.04 20.65
C ASN A 375 31.00 26.95 20.41
N PRO A 376 31.67 28.06 20.08
CA PRO A 376 33.11 28.07 19.75
C PRO A 376 34.03 27.66 20.91
N GLU A 377 33.47 27.52 22.11
CA GLU A 377 34.19 27.02 23.28
C GLU A 377 34.43 25.50 23.26
N LEU A 378 33.63 24.81 22.45
CA LEU A 378 33.74 23.35 22.27
C LEU A 378 34.44 23.02 20.94
N PRO A 379 35.21 21.93 20.87
CA PRO A 379 35.75 21.45 19.61
C PRO A 379 34.61 21.05 18.67
N SER A 380 34.68 21.53 17.42
CA SER A 380 33.64 21.23 16.43
C SER A 380 33.81 19.79 15.93
N PRO A 381 32.74 18.95 15.98
CA PRO A 381 32.79 17.60 15.42
C PRO A 381 32.72 17.59 13.90
N ASP A 382 32.52 18.75 13.27
CA ASP A 382 32.36 18.88 11.80
C ASP A 382 33.67 19.29 11.11
N VAL A 383 34.74 19.56 11.90
CA VAL A 383 36.08 19.84 11.39
C VAL A 383 36.98 18.62 11.67
N PRO A 384 37.71 18.12 10.64
CA PRO A 384 38.64 17.01 10.83
C PRO A 384 39.72 17.35 11.87
N ASP A 385 39.87 16.48 12.84
CA ASP A 385 40.90 16.60 13.86
C ASP A 385 41.79 15.35 13.88
N ASN A 386 43.11 15.53 14.03
CA ASN A 386 44.09 14.46 14.10
C ASN A 386 44.45 14.11 15.57
N ALA A 387 43.64 14.50 16.54
CA ALA A 387 43.84 14.17 17.94
C ALA A 387 43.93 12.63 18.15
N PRO A 388 44.74 12.15 19.09
CA PRO A 388 44.97 10.73 19.32
C PRO A 388 43.71 9.94 19.67
N ASP A 389 42.71 10.59 20.26
CA ASP A 389 41.43 10.01 20.70
C ASP A 389 40.36 10.04 19.59
N THR A 390 40.63 10.67 18.43
CA THR A 390 39.74 10.62 17.26
C THR A 390 39.79 9.23 16.65
N PRO A 391 38.60 8.57 16.42
CA PRO A 391 38.52 7.24 15.84
C PRO A 391 39.22 7.13 14.49
N GLU A 392 39.82 5.98 14.21
CA GLU A 392 40.57 5.72 12.98
C GLU A 392 39.68 5.95 11.74
N LEU A 393 38.40 5.52 11.78
CA LEU A 393 37.45 5.71 10.71
C LEU A 393 37.30 7.19 10.29
N LEU A 394 37.34 8.11 11.24
CA LEU A 394 37.20 9.57 11.00
C LEU A 394 38.52 10.22 10.54
N ARG A 395 39.65 9.52 10.60
CA ARG A 395 40.96 9.98 10.12
C ARG A 395 41.35 9.41 8.75
N MET A 396 40.65 8.36 8.28
CA MET A 396 40.91 7.72 7.01
C MET A 396 40.60 8.66 5.84
N PRO A 397 41.51 8.87 4.88
CA PRO A 397 41.19 9.60 3.66
C PRO A 397 40.17 8.81 2.81
N PRO A 398 39.37 9.50 1.96
CA PRO A 398 38.28 8.88 1.17
C PRO A 398 38.71 7.63 0.41
N HIS A 399 39.80 7.67 -0.34
CA HIS A 399 40.25 6.54 -1.16
C HIS A 399 40.57 5.29 -0.32
N VAL A 400 41.16 5.45 0.88
CA VAL A 400 41.48 4.32 1.77
C VAL A 400 40.22 3.70 2.35
N LEU A 401 39.24 4.52 2.81
CA LEU A 401 37.97 4.02 3.30
C LEU A 401 37.21 3.28 2.20
N LEU A 402 37.13 3.86 1.00
CA LEU A 402 36.36 3.26 -0.10
C LEU A 402 37.01 1.97 -0.59
N ASP A 403 38.35 1.87 -0.60
CA ASP A 403 39.04 0.63 -0.88
C ASP A 403 38.71 -0.44 0.16
N TRP A 404 38.76 -0.12 1.45
CA TRP A 404 38.37 -1.06 2.50
C TRP A 404 36.92 -1.56 2.30
N LEU A 405 35.97 -0.64 2.08
CA LEU A 405 34.55 -0.99 1.85
C LEU A 405 34.35 -1.86 0.60
N SER A 406 35.13 -1.61 -0.48
CA SER A 406 35.03 -2.39 -1.72
C SER A 406 35.56 -3.82 -1.55
N CYS A 407 36.54 -4.03 -0.65
CA CYS A 407 37.06 -5.35 -0.33
C CYS A 407 36.11 -6.22 0.47
N LEU A 408 35.19 -5.62 1.25
CA LEU A 408 34.20 -6.36 2.05
C LEU A 408 33.15 -7.07 1.18
N ARG A 409 32.79 -6.50 0.04
CA ARG A 409 31.79 -7.06 -0.87
C ARG A 409 32.01 -6.54 -2.29
N SER A 410 32.11 -7.43 -3.26
CA SER A 410 32.26 -7.07 -4.68
C SER A 410 31.00 -6.38 -5.27
N GLY A 411 29.82 -6.74 -4.78
CA GLY A 411 28.57 -6.06 -5.13
C GLY A 411 28.25 -4.95 -4.14
N TYR A 412 28.50 -3.69 -4.51
CA TYR A 412 28.23 -2.54 -3.65
C TYR A 412 27.74 -1.32 -4.44
N ARG A 413 27.21 -0.35 -3.70
CA ARG A 413 26.99 1.02 -4.17
C ARG A 413 27.65 1.96 -3.17
N ILE A 414 28.46 2.89 -3.68
CA ILE A 414 29.01 4.00 -2.91
C ILE A 414 28.43 5.27 -3.49
N THR A 415 27.68 6.00 -2.68
CA THR A 415 27.01 7.25 -3.05
C THR A 415 27.72 8.39 -2.35
N LEU A 416 28.22 9.38 -3.10
CA LEU A 416 28.77 10.62 -2.55
C LEU A 416 27.63 11.59 -2.31
N GLN A 417 27.50 12.13 -1.09
CA GLN A 417 26.61 13.24 -0.76
C GLN A 417 27.23 14.56 -1.24
N LEU A 418 26.40 15.46 -1.75
CA LEU A 418 26.87 16.69 -2.42
C LEU A 418 26.65 17.98 -1.61
N ALA A 419 26.23 17.89 -0.35
CA ALA A 419 26.07 19.04 0.50
C ALA A 419 27.37 19.84 0.59
N GLU A 420 27.31 21.15 0.33
CA GLU A 420 28.43 22.10 0.35
C GLU A 420 29.61 21.76 -0.60
N LEU A 421 29.51 20.73 -1.47
CA LEU A 421 30.54 20.37 -2.42
C LEU A 421 30.46 21.19 -3.69
N THR A 422 31.63 21.62 -4.20
CA THR A 422 31.76 22.23 -5.51
C THR A 422 32.03 21.18 -6.60
N ALA A 423 31.90 21.55 -7.86
CA ALA A 423 32.21 20.63 -8.96
C ALA A 423 33.70 20.23 -8.98
N GLU A 424 34.57 21.12 -8.51
CA GLU A 424 36.00 20.90 -8.31
C GLU A 424 36.25 19.83 -7.26
N ASP A 425 35.52 19.88 -6.13
CA ASP A 425 35.62 18.87 -5.06
C ASP A 425 35.19 17.49 -5.54
N VAL A 426 34.07 17.43 -6.26
CA VAL A 426 33.56 16.19 -6.83
C VAL A 426 34.55 15.61 -7.85
N LEU A 427 35.10 16.44 -8.74
CA LEU A 427 36.10 15.98 -9.71
C LEU A 427 37.34 15.39 -9.03
N GLU A 428 37.85 16.06 -7.99
CA GLU A 428 39.00 15.61 -7.23
C GLU A 428 38.72 14.27 -6.54
N LEU A 429 37.58 14.12 -5.88
CA LEU A 429 37.16 12.88 -5.24
C LEU A 429 36.98 11.71 -6.25
N LEU A 430 36.39 11.99 -7.42
CA LEU A 430 36.24 10.99 -8.47
C LEU A 430 37.61 10.54 -9.01
N TRP A 431 38.58 11.44 -9.10
CA TRP A 431 39.93 11.12 -9.51
C TRP A 431 40.68 10.30 -8.47
N ASP A 432 40.64 10.71 -7.19
CA ASP A 432 41.36 10.05 -6.11
C ASP A 432 40.80 8.65 -5.81
N CYS A 433 39.48 8.48 -5.95
CA CYS A 433 38.78 7.24 -5.64
C CYS A 433 38.67 6.28 -6.87
N GLN A 434 39.23 6.62 -8.04
CA GLN A 434 39.42 5.75 -9.19
C GLN A 434 38.22 4.83 -9.55
N GLY A 435 36.99 5.38 -9.59
CA GLY A 435 35.78 4.64 -9.99
C GLY A 435 35.09 3.90 -8.86
N MET A 436 35.58 3.92 -7.63
CA MET A 436 34.91 3.34 -6.47
C MET A 436 33.61 4.09 -6.13
N ILE A 437 33.53 5.40 -6.40
CA ILE A 437 32.28 6.18 -6.29
C ILE A 437 31.39 5.81 -7.46
N THR A 438 30.30 5.11 -7.17
CA THR A 438 29.37 4.59 -8.19
C THR A 438 28.15 5.49 -8.41
N HIS A 439 27.81 6.33 -7.44
CA HIS A 439 26.64 7.20 -7.45
C HIS A 439 26.95 8.57 -6.86
N LEU A 440 26.22 9.59 -7.33
CA LEU A 440 26.12 10.90 -6.70
C LEU A 440 24.70 11.07 -6.14
N GLU A 441 24.56 11.58 -4.91
CA GLU A 441 23.28 12.02 -4.39
C GLU A 441 22.97 13.42 -4.95
N LEU A 442 22.63 13.44 -6.25
CA LEU A 442 22.45 14.68 -7.00
C LEU A 442 21.40 15.60 -6.38
N PHE A 443 20.39 15.02 -5.75
CA PHE A 443 19.34 15.80 -5.11
C PHE A 443 18.96 15.17 -3.76
N ASN A 444 19.14 15.96 -2.71
CA ASN A 444 18.64 15.73 -1.38
C ASN A 444 17.68 16.87 -1.03
N LEU A 445 16.42 16.53 -0.72
CA LEU A 445 15.36 17.53 -0.55
C LEU A 445 15.62 18.44 0.64
N LYS A 446 16.13 17.89 1.75
CA LYS A 446 16.47 18.66 2.95
C LYS A 446 17.60 19.65 2.66
N GLU A 447 18.72 19.15 2.14
CA GLU A 447 19.89 19.97 1.80
C GLU A 447 19.55 21.09 0.76
N TRP A 448 18.64 20.78 -0.18
CA TRP A 448 18.16 21.77 -1.14
C TRP A 448 17.34 22.87 -0.46
N GLN A 449 16.45 22.52 0.47
CA GLN A 449 15.65 23.51 1.20
C GLN A 449 16.50 24.38 2.15
N GLU A 450 17.56 23.82 2.72
CA GLU A 450 18.53 24.53 3.56
C GLU A 450 19.53 25.37 2.74
N GLY A 451 19.51 25.23 1.40
CA GLY A 451 20.36 26.01 0.47
C GLY A 451 21.79 25.49 0.34
N HIS A 452 22.07 24.27 0.76
CA HIS A 452 23.41 23.67 0.72
C HIS A 452 23.78 23.09 -0.66
N LEU A 453 22.81 22.95 -1.58
CA LEU A 453 23.02 22.42 -2.92
C LEU A 453 23.17 23.53 -3.97
N ARG A 454 24.20 24.35 -3.88
CA ARG A 454 24.39 25.52 -4.73
C ARG A 454 25.01 25.20 -6.10
N HIS A 455 25.75 24.11 -6.20
CA HIS A 455 26.56 23.78 -7.38
C HIS A 455 26.01 22.62 -8.23
N LEU A 456 24.73 22.27 -8.07
CA LEU A 456 24.11 21.11 -8.70
C LEU A 456 24.26 21.07 -10.22
N THR A 457 24.07 22.20 -10.90
CA THR A 457 24.16 22.27 -12.37
C THR A 457 25.56 21.95 -12.86
N ALA A 458 26.59 22.54 -12.25
CA ALA A 458 27.99 22.30 -12.61
C ALA A 458 28.41 20.84 -12.33
N ILE A 459 27.94 20.25 -11.21
CA ILE A 459 28.18 18.86 -10.87
C ILE A 459 27.48 17.91 -11.85
N ASN A 460 26.24 18.23 -12.23
CA ASN A 460 25.50 17.45 -13.21
C ASN A 460 26.15 17.49 -14.59
N ASP A 461 26.63 18.66 -15.03
CA ASP A 461 27.36 18.81 -16.30
C ASP A 461 28.66 18.00 -16.30
N LEU A 462 29.38 17.99 -15.17
CA LEU A 462 30.56 17.16 -14.98
C LEU A 462 30.21 15.67 -15.08
N GLN A 463 29.16 15.21 -14.39
CA GLN A 463 28.70 13.82 -14.42
C GLN A 463 28.30 13.39 -15.85
N ILE A 464 27.57 14.23 -16.58
CA ILE A 464 27.17 13.98 -17.95
C ILE A 464 28.40 13.89 -18.87
N ALA A 465 29.39 14.80 -18.71
CA ALA A 465 30.61 14.80 -19.51
C ALA A 465 31.43 13.53 -19.28
N ILE A 466 31.52 13.05 -18.04
CA ILE A 466 32.21 11.79 -17.71
C ILE A 466 31.48 10.59 -18.34
N ASN A 467 30.16 10.48 -18.16
CA ASN A 467 29.39 9.34 -18.65
C ASN A 467 29.30 9.26 -20.17
N LYS A 468 29.16 10.40 -20.84
CA LYS A 468 29.17 10.45 -22.34
C LYS A 468 30.53 10.16 -22.94
N GLY A 469 31.60 10.12 -22.15
CA GLY A 469 32.95 9.95 -22.65
C GLY A 469 33.43 11.10 -23.53
N SER A 470 32.79 12.29 -23.45
CA SER A 470 33.14 13.46 -24.25
C SER A 470 34.43 14.11 -23.74
N VAL A 471 35.57 13.75 -24.33
CA VAL A 471 36.85 14.32 -23.97
C VAL A 471 36.90 15.83 -24.18
N LEU A 472 36.26 16.35 -25.24
CA LEU A 472 36.21 17.79 -25.52
C LEU A 472 35.45 18.56 -24.47
N HIS A 473 34.25 18.09 -24.10
CA HIS A 473 33.42 18.75 -23.09
C HIS A 473 34.10 18.73 -21.72
N LEU A 474 34.64 17.56 -21.30
CA LEU A 474 35.37 17.45 -20.04
C LEU A 474 36.61 18.36 -20.00
N LYS A 475 37.32 18.46 -21.15
CA LYS A 475 38.45 19.38 -21.30
C LYS A 475 38.07 20.86 -21.14
N GLN A 476 36.88 21.23 -21.64
CA GLN A 476 36.36 22.59 -21.47
C GLN A 476 36.06 22.89 -20.01
N ILE A 477 35.35 21.97 -19.32
CA ILE A 477 35.05 22.08 -17.88
C ILE A 477 36.34 22.21 -17.08
N LEU A 478 37.30 21.31 -17.26
CA LEU A 478 38.60 21.34 -16.57
C LEU A 478 39.38 22.65 -16.77
N ARG A 479 39.41 23.14 -18.01
CA ARG A 479 40.10 24.42 -18.34
C ARG A 479 39.36 25.60 -17.66
N GLY A 480 38.03 25.58 -17.56
CA GLY A 480 37.24 26.55 -16.80
C GLY A 480 37.67 26.55 -15.33
N MET A 481 37.68 25.41 -14.70
CA MET A 481 38.07 25.24 -13.29
C MET A 481 39.53 25.69 -13.06
N ILE A 482 40.46 25.33 -13.92
CA ILE A 482 41.87 25.74 -13.82
C ILE A 482 42.00 27.26 -13.88
N ARG A 483 41.32 27.95 -14.80
CA ARG A 483 41.34 29.41 -14.90
C ARG A 483 40.81 30.07 -13.63
N THR A 484 39.74 29.52 -13.06
CA THR A 484 39.15 30.05 -11.80
C THR A 484 40.16 29.93 -10.65
N LEU A 485 40.82 28.77 -10.53
CA LEU A 485 41.84 28.51 -9.51
C LEU A 485 43.12 29.34 -9.69
N GLU A 486 43.55 29.59 -10.96
CA GLU A 486 44.70 30.44 -11.29
C GLU A 486 44.47 31.89 -10.91
N ALA A 487 43.24 32.36 -10.91
CA ALA A 487 42.88 33.71 -10.49
C ALA A 487 42.92 33.90 -8.95
N SER A 488 42.97 32.80 -8.17
CA SER A 488 43.05 32.83 -6.72
C SER A 488 44.53 32.94 -6.29
N SER A 489 44.77 33.65 -5.19
CA SER A 489 46.12 33.84 -4.62
C SER A 489 46.48 32.80 -3.56
N SER A 490 45.60 31.86 -3.28
CA SER A 490 45.79 30.88 -2.23
C SER A 490 46.80 29.76 -2.60
N GLU A 491 47.68 29.42 -1.67
CA GLU A 491 48.64 28.32 -1.87
C GLU A 491 47.96 26.95 -2.07
N LYS A 492 46.85 26.74 -1.34
CA LYS A 492 46.00 25.54 -1.48
C LYS A 492 45.40 25.44 -2.90
N ASP A 493 45.01 26.54 -3.52
CA ASP A 493 44.47 26.58 -4.88
C ASP A 493 45.54 26.34 -5.94
N LYS A 494 46.77 26.72 -5.68
CA LYS A 494 47.90 26.38 -6.60
C LYS A 494 48.18 24.89 -6.63
N GLU A 495 48.19 24.23 -5.46
CA GLU A 495 48.35 22.78 -5.38
C GLU A 495 47.21 22.05 -6.12
N ARG A 496 46.01 22.51 -5.93
CA ARG A 496 44.80 22.00 -6.59
C ARG A 496 44.87 22.19 -8.13
N CYS A 497 45.29 23.37 -8.54
CA CYS A 497 45.54 23.68 -9.96
C CYS A 497 46.56 22.73 -10.60
N ALA A 498 47.65 22.41 -9.91
CA ALA A 498 48.65 21.45 -10.38
C ALA A 498 48.05 20.05 -10.55
N LYS A 499 47.20 19.61 -9.57
CA LYS A 499 46.46 18.35 -9.66
C LYS A 499 45.51 18.33 -10.87
N PHE A 500 44.73 19.38 -11.08
CA PHE A 500 43.82 19.46 -12.25
C PHE A 500 44.51 19.46 -13.58
N ARG A 501 45.74 20.02 -13.70
CA ARG A 501 46.59 19.90 -14.87
C ARG A 501 47.01 18.45 -15.13
N ILE A 502 47.25 17.66 -14.08
CA ILE A 502 47.53 16.21 -14.19
C ILE A 502 46.28 15.48 -14.73
N ILE A 503 45.10 15.75 -14.14
CA ILE A 503 43.83 15.17 -14.60
C ILE A 503 43.56 15.55 -16.07
N LEU A 504 43.82 16.79 -16.48
CA LEU A 504 43.63 17.27 -17.85
C LEU A 504 44.49 16.50 -18.85
N ARG A 505 45.70 16.05 -18.45
CA ARG A 505 46.58 15.22 -19.26
C ARG A 505 46.18 13.76 -19.32
N ASN A 506 45.42 13.30 -18.32
CA ASN A 506 45.02 11.91 -18.12
C ASN A 506 43.48 11.68 -18.10
N ILE A 507 42.75 12.44 -18.87
CA ILE A 507 41.26 12.33 -18.98
C ILE A 507 40.80 10.90 -19.24
N PRO A 508 41.45 10.09 -20.12
CA PRO A 508 41.06 8.72 -20.34
C PRO A 508 41.03 7.86 -19.07
N SER A 509 41.99 8.06 -18.16
CA SER A 509 42.05 7.32 -16.89
C SER A 509 40.90 7.67 -15.96
N LEU A 510 40.46 8.95 -15.92
CA LEU A 510 39.28 9.36 -15.20
C LEU A 510 37.99 8.72 -15.76
N GLN A 511 37.89 8.63 -17.09
CA GLN A 511 36.69 8.12 -17.76
C GLN A 511 36.62 6.58 -17.81
N ALA A 512 37.76 5.88 -17.74
CA ALA A 512 37.83 4.42 -17.94
C ALA A 512 36.90 3.62 -17.05
N PRO A 513 36.81 3.84 -15.71
CA PRO A 513 35.89 3.13 -14.85
C PRO A 513 34.41 3.40 -15.22
N TYR A 514 34.08 4.62 -15.59
CA TYR A 514 32.70 5.07 -15.86
C TYR A 514 32.22 4.72 -17.27
N LYS A 515 33.09 4.26 -18.17
CA LYS A 515 32.69 3.66 -19.45
C LYS A 515 32.09 2.27 -19.24
N VAL A 516 32.61 1.52 -18.26
CA VAL A 516 32.11 0.18 -17.90
C VAL A 516 30.86 0.27 -17.01
N ALA A 517 30.92 1.12 -15.99
CA ALA A 517 29.82 1.34 -15.02
C ALA A 517 29.55 2.84 -14.89
N PRO A 518 28.56 3.38 -15.63
CA PRO A 518 28.26 4.82 -15.61
C PRO A 518 28.00 5.34 -14.20
N LEU A 519 28.51 6.54 -13.90
CA LEU A 519 28.27 7.25 -12.66
C LEU A 519 26.78 7.61 -12.56
N ARG A 520 26.08 6.95 -11.64
CA ARG A 520 24.62 7.05 -11.49
C ARG A 520 24.25 8.14 -10.50
N ILE A 521 22.97 8.49 -10.50
CA ILE A 521 22.42 9.47 -9.56
C ILE A 521 21.48 8.84 -8.56
N ARG A 522 21.36 9.50 -7.41
CA ARG A 522 20.39 9.23 -6.37
C ARG A 522 19.64 10.49 -6.04
N ILE A 523 18.38 10.30 -5.64
CA ILE A 523 17.50 11.34 -5.12
C ILE A 523 16.92 10.86 -3.79
N GLY A 524 16.94 11.69 -2.79
CA GLY A 524 16.45 11.35 -1.46
C GLY A 524 15.80 12.54 -0.76
N THR A 525 15.16 12.27 0.37
CA THR A 525 14.51 13.31 1.17
C THR A 525 15.22 13.62 2.47
N ASP A 526 16.12 12.77 2.94
CA ASP A 526 16.71 12.80 4.30
C ASP A 526 15.63 12.88 5.39
N SER A 527 14.51 12.16 5.18
CA SER A 527 13.37 12.22 6.08
C SER A 527 13.64 11.46 7.37
N THR A 528 13.42 12.14 8.50
CA THR A 528 13.47 11.57 9.84
C THR A 528 12.10 11.24 10.43
N SER A 529 11.03 11.50 9.69
CA SER A 529 9.64 11.35 10.14
C SER A 529 9.24 12.23 11.34
N HIS A 530 9.98 13.28 11.64
CA HIS A 530 9.62 14.29 12.64
C HIS A 530 8.57 15.27 12.13
N SER A 531 7.74 15.81 13.02
CA SER A 531 6.53 16.57 12.66
C SER A 531 6.76 18.05 12.32
N GLY A 532 7.96 18.58 12.46
CA GLY A 532 8.30 19.99 12.16
C GLY A 532 8.80 20.24 10.74
N VAL A 533 9.14 19.17 10.01
CA VAL A 533 9.81 19.26 8.71
C VAL A 533 8.82 19.52 7.59
N ARG A 534 9.11 20.51 6.73
CA ARG A 534 8.24 20.91 5.60
C ARG A 534 8.07 19.82 4.53
N HIS A 535 8.96 18.84 4.49
CA HIS A 535 8.95 17.76 3.52
C HIS A 535 8.76 16.41 4.21
N GLY A 536 7.97 15.55 3.61
CA GLY A 536 7.80 14.17 4.06
C GLY A 536 8.61 13.21 3.22
N MET A 537 8.71 11.96 3.68
CA MET A 537 9.32 10.85 2.96
C MET A 537 8.64 10.58 1.62
N GLY A 538 9.44 10.32 0.59
CA GLY A 538 9.02 9.76 -0.69
C GLY A 538 8.95 10.76 -1.84
N LEU A 539 9.44 10.30 -2.99
CA LEU A 539 9.45 10.98 -4.27
C LEU A 539 8.77 10.10 -5.31
N ALA A 540 7.99 10.70 -6.20
CA ALA A 540 7.25 9.96 -7.24
C ALA A 540 7.46 10.57 -8.62
N MET A 541 7.44 9.71 -9.63
CA MET A 541 7.37 10.10 -11.03
C MET A 541 5.91 10.03 -11.49
N PRO A 542 5.23 11.17 -11.72
CA PRO A 542 3.80 11.23 -12.05
C PRO A 542 3.40 10.36 -13.24
N GLU A 543 4.27 10.21 -14.24
CA GLU A 543 3.99 9.42 -15.44
C GLU A 543 3.73 7.94 -15.10
N THR A 544 4.31 7.44 -14.01
CA THR A 544 4.16 6.04 -13.58
C THR A 544 2.89 5.78 -12.79
N LEU A 545 2.17 6.84 -12.40
CA LEU A 545 0.97 6.78 -11.59
C LEU A 545 -0.30 6.59 -12.45
N PRO A 546 -1.39 6.04 -11.87
CA PRO A 546 -2.67 5.94 -12.54
C PRO A 546 -3.21 7.29 -13.00
N HIS A 547 -4.03 7.29 -14.05
CA HIS A 547 -4.63 8.52 -14.61
C HIS A 547 -5.39 9.34 -13.54
N GLY A 548 -6.05 8.69 -12.57
CA GLY A 548 -6.74 9.36 -11.46
C GLY A 548 -5.79 10.18 -10.61
N ALA A 549 -4.64 9.62 -10.22
CA ALA A 549 -3.61 10.30 -9.45
C ALA A 549 -2.99 11.48 -10.24
N ARG A 550 -2.64 11.26 -11.52
CA ARG A 550 -2.12 12.35 -12.38
C ARG A 550 -3.09 13.53 -12.50
N ARG A 551 -4.38 13.24 -12.64
CA ARG A 551 -5.42 14.28 -12.65
C ARG A 551 -5.57 15.01 -11.31
N GLN A 552 -5.39 14.31 -10.20
CA GLN A 552 -5.39 14.88 -8.84
C GLN A 552 -4.22 15.86 -8.67
N ILE A 553 -3.01 15.46 -9.10
CA ILE A 553 -1.81 16.31 -9.10
C ILE A 553 -2.03 17.55 -9.95
N ALA A 554 -2.48 17.39 -11.21
CA ALA A 554 -2.69 18.51 -12.14
C ALA A 554 -3.76 19.51 -11.67
N ARG A 555 -4.77 19.07 -10.91
CA ARG A 555 -5.81 19.97 -10.37
C ARG A 555 -5.36 20.80 -9.18
N GLY A 556 -4.34 20.40 -8.46
CA GLY A 556 -3.71 21.13 -7.35
C GLY A 556 -4.63 21.59 -6.20
N LYS A 557 -5.88 21.08 -6.13
CA LYS A 557 -6.88 21.56 -5.15
C LYS A 557 -6.68 21.01 -3.73
N GLN A 558 -6.29 19.74 -3.62
CA GLN A 558 -6.15 19.04 -2.34
C GLN A 558 -4.74 18.53 -2.09
N PHE A 559 -4.00 18.24 -3.15
CA PHE A 559 -2.62 17.79 -3.11
C PHE A 559 -1.78 18.74 -3.96
N ARG A 560 -0.85 19.45 -3.33
CA ARG A 560 0.09 20.38 -3.98
C ARG A 560 1.50 19.87 -3.75
N PRO A 561 2.00 18.96 -4.58
CA PRO A 561 3.37 18.47 -4.46
C PRO A 561 4.35 19.57 -4.87
N ILE A 562 5.54 19.49 -4.30
CA ILE A 562 6.67 20.29 -4.77
C ILE A 562 7.27 19.55 -5.97
N TYR A 563 7.36 20.22 -7.11
CA TYR A 563 8.13 19.73 -8.26
C TYR A 563 9.61 20.01 -8.02
N LEU A 564 10.42 18.97 -8.13
CA LEU A 564 11.85 19.08 -7.95
C LEU A 564 12.51 19.51 -9.26
N PRO A 565 13.60 20.28 -9.22
CA PRO A 565 14.31 20.71 -10.42
C PRO A 565 15.13 19.57 -11.05
N VAL A 566 14.61 18.36 -11.03
CA VAL A 566 15.29 17.14 -11.51
C VAL A 566 14.38 16.39 -12.47
N SER A 567 14.89 16.11 -13.67
CA SER A 567 14.19 15.30 -14.68
C SER A 567 14.88 13.95 -14.85
N LEU A 568 14.14 12.87 -14.59
CA LEU A 568 14.56 11.50 -14.82
C LEU A 568 14.03 10.98 -16.15
N SER A 569 14.88 10.37 -16.94
CA SER A 569 14.44 9.66 -18.14
C SER A 569 13.82 8.33 -17.76
N LEU A 570 12.58 8.11 -18.22
CA LEU A 570 11.80 6.92 -17.90
C LEU A 570 11.64 6.04 -19.14
N GLU A 571 11.85 4.75 -18.98
CA GLU A 571 11.54 3.74 -19.99
C GLU A 571 10.31 2.95 -19.53
N PHE A 572 9.33 2.82 -20.41
CA PHE A 572 8.19 1.99 -20.21
C PHE A 572 8.30 0.72 -21.05
N ARG A 573 8.38 -0.42 -20.39
CA ARG A 573 8.50 -1.71 -21.05
C ARG A 573 7.23 -2.52 -20.90
N GLU A 574 6.58 -2.85 -21.99
CA GLU A 574 5.49 -3.81 -22.02
C GLU A 574 5.99 -5.16 -22.52
N THR A 575 5.82 -6.19 -21.70
CA THR A 575 6.12 -7.56 -22.10
C THR A 575 4.82 -8.35 -22.18
N TYR A 576 4.58 -8.96 -23.35
CA TYR A 576 3.39 -9.76 -23.62
C TYR A 576 3.80 -11.24 -23.58
N ALA A 577 3.23 -11.98 -22.63
CA ALA A 577 3.47 -13.41 -22.47
C ALA A 577 2.18 -14.20 -22.67
N GLU A 578 2.26 -15.34 -23.31
CA GLU A 578 1.14 -16.27 -23.40
C GLU A 578 0.83 -16.80 -22.00
N GLN A 579 -0.45 -16.78 -21.68
CA GLN A 579 -0.93 -17.34 -20.42
C GLN A 579 -0.97 -18.87 -20.57
N GLU A 580 -0.13 -19.63 -19.92
CA GLU A 580 -0.05 -21.10 -19.97
C GLU A 580 -1.39 -21.81 -19.66
N ARG A 581 -2.41 -21.06 -19.23
CA ARG A 581 -3.67 -21.55 -18.65
C ARG A 581 -4.92 -21.18 -19.43
N TYR A 582 -4.82 -21.08 -20.73
CA TYR A 582 -6.02 -20.89 -21.54
C TYR A 582 -6.89 -22.15 -21.59
N SER A 583 -8.23 -21.93 -21.57
CA SER A 583 -9.17 -22.99 -21.97
C SER A 583 -8.85 -23.42 -23.41
N PHE A 584 -9.20 -24.65 -23.76
CA PHE A 584 -9.02 -25.17 -25.13
C PHE A 584 -9.55 -24.20 -26.19
N PHE A 585 -10.71 -23.59 -25.94
CA PHE A 585 -11.33 -22.61 -26.82
C PHE A 585 -10.46 -21.35 -27.03
N MET A 586 -9.86 -20.83 -25.98
CA MET A 586 -8.99 -19.65 -26.06
C MET A 586 -7.64 -19.97 -26.71
N ARG A 587 -7.11 -21.18 -26.56
CA ARG A 587 -5.91 -21.62 -27.29
C ARG A 587 -6.16 -21.70 -28.79
N TRP A 588 -7.37 -22.11 -29.18
CA TRP A 588 -7.77 -22.22 -30.58
C TRP A 588 -8.14 -20.86 -31.20
N LEU A 589 -8.93 -20.04 -30.48
CA LEU A 589 -9.44 -18.75 -30.95
C LEU A 589 -8.43 -17.61 -30.82
N GLY A 590 -7.62 -17.60 -29.77
CA GLY A 590 -6.67 -16.52 -29.46
C GLY A 590 -5.71 -16.20 -30.62
N PRO A 591 -4.97 -17.19 -31.17
CA PRO A 591 -4.05 -16.94 -32.28
C PRO A 591 -4.76 -16.44 -33.58
N ARG A 592 -6.03 -16.84 -33.79
CA ARG A 592 -6.80 -16.40 -34.93
C ARG A 592 -7.27 -14.96 -34.79
N LEU A 593 -7.77 -14.61 -33.63
CA LEU A 593 -8.20 -13.22 -33.35
C LEU A 593 -7.00 -12.25 -33.36
N ARG A 594 -5.80 -12.67 -32.91
CA ARG A 594 -4.59 -11.83 -32.97
C ARG A 594 -4.17 -11.41 -34.37
N ARG A 595 -4.62 -12.13 -35.41
CA ARG A 595 -4.38 -11.77 -36.81
C ARG A 595 -5.30 -10.65 -37.32
N ILE A 596 -6.35 -10.32 -36.57
CA ILE A 596 -7.29 -9.25 -36.93
C ILE A 596 -6.73 -7.93 -36.39
N TRP A 597 -6.73 -6.90 -37.24
CA TRP A 597 -6.28 -5.56 -36.86
C TRP A 597 -7.00 -5.05 -35.60
N GLY A 598 -6.27 -4.55 -34.64
CA GLY A 598 -6.78 -4.13 -33.33
C GLY A 598 -6.82 -5.22 -32.24
N PHE A 599 -6.67 -6.52 -32.59
CA PHE A 599 -6.68 -7.63 -31.63
C PHE A 599 -5.30 -8.31 -31.43
N GLY A 600 -4.21 -7.70 -31.85
CA GLY A 600 -2.87 -8.29 -31.86
C GLY A 600 -2.37 -8.83 -30.51
N HIS A 601 -2.88 -8.30 -29.40
CA HIS A 601 -2.53 -8.72 -28.04
C HIS A 601 -3.68 -9.48 -27.33
N PHE A 602 -4.71 -9.90 -28.07
CA PHE A 602 -5.88 -10.56 -27.49
C PHE A 602 -5.47 -11.83 -26.74
N GLY A 603 -5.81 -11.86 -25.45
CA GLY A 603 -5.53 -12.99 -24.57
C GLY A 603 -4.09 -13.08 -24.07
N LEU A 604 -3.16 -12.19 -24.41
CA LEU A 604 -1.83 -12.16 -23.82
C LEU A 604 -1.87 -11.49 -22.44
N ARG A 605 -1.02 -11.96 -21.51
CA ARG A 605 -0.76 -11.25 -20.27
C ARG A 605 0.24 -10.14 -20.57
N CYS A 606 -0.18 -8.90 -20.36
CA CYS A 606 0.70 -7.76 -20.43
C CYS A 606 1.30 -7.52 -19.04
N THR A 607 2.62 -7.55 -18.91
CA THR A 607 3.36 -7.05 -17.74
C THR A 607 3.95 -5.70 -18.11
N LYS A 608 3.67 -4.71 -17.28
CA LYS A 608 4.09 -3.32 -17.45
C LYS A 608 5.14 -3.00 -16.41
N GLU A 609 6.32 -2.64 -16.83
CA GLU A 609 7.40 -2.23 -15.94
C GLU A 609 7.89 -0.84 -16.34
N TRP A 610 8.08 -0.01 -15.31
CA TRP A 610 8.75 1.25 -15.45
C TRP A 610 10.21 1.12 -14.99
N ARG A 611 11.14 1.70 -15.73
CA ARG A 611 12.55 1.78 -15.35
C ARG A 611 13.05 3.22 -15.52
N ALA A 612 13.82 3.69 -14.55
CA ALA A 612 14.57 4.91 -14.71
C ALA A 612 15.87 4.57 -15.45
N ILE A 613 16.12 5.25 -16.56
CA ILE A 613 17.36 5.11 -17.30
C ILE A 613 18.45 5.85 -16.53
N SER A 614 19.39 5.11 -15.95
CA SER A 614 20.52 5.70 -15.23
C SER A 614 21.48 6.41 -16.19
N GLY A 615 21.78 7.68 -15.94
CA GLY A 615 22.77 8.47 -16.66
C GLY A 615 22.22 9.64 -17.49
N ILE A 616 20.92 9.75 -17.68
CA ILE A 616 20.29 10.89 -18.36
C ILE A 616 19.42 11.62 -17.36
N THR A 617 20.01 12.50 -16.58
CA THR A 617 19.28 13.40 -15.70
C THR A 617 19.61 14.82 -16.11
N GLN A 618 18.59 15.63 -16.19
CA GLN A 618 18.74 17.06 -16.44
C GLN A 618 18.26 17.82 -15.21
N ILE A 619 19.03 18.82 -14.81
CA ILE A 619 18.61 19.82 -13.84
C ILE A 619 18.06 21.01 -14.62
N GLY A 620 16.83 21.43 -14.29
CA GLY A 620 16.14 22.52 -14.97
C GLY A 620 15.02 23.08 -14.11
N GLU A 621 14.39 24.16 -14.57
CA GLU A 621 13.33 24.85 -13.82
C GLU A 621 12.09 23.98 -13.57
N GLU A 622 11.76 23.07 -14.50
CA GLU A 622 10.66 22.12 -14.37
C GLU A 622 11.16 20.67 -14.48
N GLY A 623 11.12 19.93 -13.38
CA GLY A 623 11.44 18.52 -13.34
C GLY A 623 10.20 17.62 -13.40
N ASN A 624 10.41 16.32 -13.61
CA ASN A 624 9.35 15.30 -13.61
C ASN A 624 9.25 14.48 -12.31
N VAL A 625 9.89 14.93 -11.26
CA VAL A 625 9.85 14.30 -9.93
C VAL A 625 9.07 15.17 -8.97
N ILE A 626 8.17 14.58 -8.19
CA ILE A 626 7.37 15.29 -7.20
C ILE A 626 7.54 14.68 -5.81
N THR A 627 7.34 15.51 -4.78
CA THR A 627 7.26 15.05 -3.39
C THR A 627 5.94 14.31 -3.13
N MET A 628 5.99 13.26 -2.32
CA MET A 628 4.80 12.51 -1.87
C MET A 628 4.32 12.93 -0.48
N GLY A 629 5.08 13.73 0.22
CA GLY A 629 4.75 14.29 1.52
C GLY A 629 4.91 15.80 1.52
N GLY A 630 4.34 16.44 2.52
CA GLY A 630 4.33 17.90 2.64
C GLY A 630 3.11 18.51 1.95
N ILE A 631 2.51 19.49 2.61
CA ILE A 631 1.48 20.32 2.03
C ILE A 631 2.22 21.58 1.57
N GLY A 632 2.33 21.77 0.25
CA GLY A 632 2.83 23.02 -0.33
C GLY A 632 1.84 24.13 0.00
N GLY A 633 2.06 24.82 1.09
CA GLY A 633 1.31 25.97 1.53
C GLY A 633 2.20 26.75 2.50
N GLU A 634 2.10 28.05 2.50
CA GLU A 634 2.74 28.88 3.51
C GLU A 634 2.47 28.28 4.88
N LEU A 635 3.53 27.85 5.57
CA LEU A 635 3.46 27.53 6.98
C LEU A 635 3.07 28.84 7.67
N ASN A 636 1.80 28.98 8.04
CA ASN A 636 1.46 29.80 9.17
C ASN A 636 2.13 29.14 10.38
N ASN A 637 3.33 29.61 10.70
CA ASN A 637 4.06 29.32 11.92
C ASN A 637 3.22 29.82 13.10
N GLY A 638 2.38 29.00 13.62
CA GLY A 638 1.68 29.21 14.85
C GLY A 638 1.26 27.88 15.41
N LEU A 639 1.23 27.74 16.71
CA LEU A 639 0.56 26.70 17.46
C LEU A 639 -0.96 26.57 17.09
N ARG A 640 -1.42 27.42 16.21
CA ARG A 640 -2.64 27.29 15.39
C ARG A 640 -2.40 26.37 14.21
N ALA A 641 -1.96 25.18 14.45
CA ALA A 641 -2.63 24.05 13.85
C ALA A 641 -3.91 23.75 14.64
N GLU A 642 -4.66 24.72 15.04
CA GLU A 642 -6.09 24.63 14.84
C GLU A 642 -6.22 24.40 13.34
N ARG A 643 -6.19 23.10 12.93
CA ARG A 643 -7.04 22.70 11.82
C ARG A 643 -8.27 23.54 12.08
N THR A 644 -8.56 24.52 11.22
CA THR A 644 -9.93 24.87 10.95
C THR A 644 -10.54 23.51 10.66
N GLU A 645 -10.95 22.82 11.71
CA GLU A 645 -12.04 21.90 11.59
C GLU A 645 -13.05 22.74 10.85
N LYS A 646 -13.12 22.56 9.53
CA LYS A 646 -14.39 22.70 8.86
C LYS A 646 -15.25 21.82 9.71
N THR A 647 -15.93 22.42 10.66
CA THR A 647 -16.85 21.81 11.58
C THR A 647 -17.66 20.88 10.71
N ARG A 648 -17.26 19.58 10.73
CA ARG A 648 -17.93 18.57 9.91
C ARG A 648 -19.36 18.71 10.36
N PRO A 649 -20.30 19.04 9.47
CA PRO A 649 -21.62 19.46 9.90
C PRO A 649 -22.13 18.42 10.90
N ARG A 650 -22.56 18.87 12.05
CA ARG A 650 -23.13 18.01 13.13
C ARG A 650 -24.32 17.17 12.62
N TRP A 651 -24.84 17.54 11.43
CA TRP A 651 -25.93 16.85 10.77
C TRP A 651 -25.50 15.48 10.25
N LEU A 652 -26.23 14.46 10.68
CA LEU A 652 -26.12 13.12 10.14
C LEU A 652 -26.80 13.12 8.76
N GLY A 653 -26.00 13.11 7.70
CA GLY A 653 -26.53 13.06 6.33
C GLY A 653 -27.18 11.70 6.00
N PHE A 654 -28.00 11.64 4.96
CA PHE A 654 -28.65 10.40 4.47
C PHE A 654 -27.67 9.22 4.23
N SER A 655 -26.38 9.51 4.01
CA SER A 655 -25.34 8.50 3.85
C SER A 655 -25.05 7.67 5.11
N ARG A 656 -25.54 8.10 6.28
CA ARG A 656 -25.33 7.48 7.60
C ARG A 656 -26.56 6.74 8.13
N LEU A 657 -27.61 6.66 7.33
CA LEU A 657 -28.80 5.86 7.69
C LEU A 657 -28.41 4.38 7.78
N SER A 658 -29.06 3.68 8.71
CA SER A 658 -28.88 2.24 8.86
C SER A 658 -29.17 1.50 7.54
N THR A 659 -28.47 0.41 7.31
CA THR A 659 -28.58 -0.36 6.05
C THR A 659 -30.00 -0.74 5.68
N PRO A 660 -30.88 -1.21 6.60
CA PRO A 660 -32.28 -1.51 6.27
C PRO A 660 -33.05 -0.28 5.79
N ILE A 661 -32.92 0.84 6.50
CA ILE A 661 -33.63 2.09 6.14
C ILE A 661 -33.12 2.64 4.80
N SER A 662 -31.81 2.66 4.62
CA SER A 662 -31.19 3.08 3.35
C SER A 662 -31.66 2.22 2.18
N ASN A 663 -31.76 0.90 2.37
CA ASN A 663 -32.26 -0.02 1.35
C ASN A 663 -33.74 0.20 1.05
N THR A 664 -34.57 0.39 2.07
CA THR A 664 -35.99 0.71 1.91
C THR A 664 -36.18 2.02 1.14
N LEU A 665 -35.46 3.08 1.51
CA LEU A 665 -35.52 4.37 0.82
C LEU A 665 -35.08 4.27 -0.65
N LYS A 666 -34.08 3.47 -0.96
CA LYS A 666 -33.62 3.22 -2.34
C LYS A 666 -34.71 2.54 -3.17
N VAL A 667 -35.36 1.51 -2.60
CA VAL A 667 -36.44 0.80 -3.26
C VAL A 667 -37.62 1.74 -3.52
N LEU A 668 -38.04 2.53 -2.51
CA LEU A 668 -39.14 3.50 -2.65
C LEU A 668 -38.79 4.60 -3.67
N ALA A 669 -37.57 5.15 -3.63
CA ALA A 669 -37.11 6.17 -4.57
C ALA A 669 -37.09 5.70 -6.03
N GLY A 670 -36.91 4.40 -6.27
CA GLY A 670 -37.06 3.80 -7.59
C GLY A 670 -38.51 3.46 -7.91
N PHE A 671 -39.25 2.87 -6.96
CA PHE A 671 -40.59 2.34 -7.16
C PHE A 671 -41.63 3.43 -7.45
N ILE A 672 -41.62 4.52 -6.68
CA ILE A 672 -42.62 5.59 -6.80
C ILE A 672 -42.60 6.24 -8.20
N PRO A 673 -41.46 6.69 -8.73
CA PRO A 673 -41.42 7.23 -10.09
C PRO A 673 -41.84 6.23 -11.16
N ALA A 674 -41.45 4.97 -11.01
CA ALA A 674 -41.84 3.91 -11.94
C ALA A 674 -43.37 3.68 -11.93
N LEU A 675 -43.99 3.59 -10.77
CA LEU A 675 -45.45 3.42 -10.61
C LEU A 675 -46.19 4.60 -11.24
N VAL A 676 -45.76 5.83 -10.90
CA VAL A 676 -46.42 7.05 -11.44
C VAL A 676 -46.32 7.06 -12.98
N THR A 677 -45.15 6.67 -13.53
CA THR A 677 -44.98 6.60 -14.99
C THR A 677 -45.90 5.57 -15.61
N PHE A 678 -45.97 4.35 -15.08
CA PHE A 678 -46.90 3.32 -15.61
C PHE A 678 -48.37 3.76 -15.48
N LEU A 679 -48.78 4.38 -14.39
CA LEU A 679 -50.17 4.89 -14.22
C LEU A 679 -50.50 5.99 -15.26
N TYR A 680 -49.50 6.79 -15.68
CA TYR A 680 -49.69 7.90 -16.62
C TYR A 680 -49.62 7.46 -18.08
N THR A 681 -48.75 6.46 -18.42
CA THR A 681 -48.42 6.09 -19.81
C THR A 681 -49.13 4.85 -20.31
N GLN A 682 -49.74 4.00 -19.44
CA GLN A 682 -50.35 2.74 -19.82
C GLN A 682 -51.87 2.79 -19.75
N GLU A 683 -52.55 2.50 -20.84
CA GLU A 683 -54.00 2.43 -20.94
C GLU A 683 -54.55 1.16 -20.31
N TRP A 684 -53.85 0.04 -20.43
CA TRP A 684 -54.25 -1.24 -19.86
C TRP A 684 -54.10 -1.26 -18.34
N TRP A 685 -55.23 -1.32 -17.62
CA TRP A 685 -55.24 -1.21 -16.15
C TRP A 685 -54.29 -2.17 -15.40
N VAL A 686 -54.12 -3.39 -15.95
CA VAL A 686 -53.22 -4.37 -15.36
C VAL A 686 -51.77 -3.86 -15.37
N LEU A 687 -51.32 -3.33 -16.50
CA LEU A 687 -49.99 -2.77 -16.61
C LEU A 687 -49.86 -1.44 -15.87
N ALA A 688 -50.89 -0.62 -15.84
CA ALA A 688 -50.89 0.64 -15.09
C ALA A 688 -50.60 0.40 -13.61
N TRP A 689 -51.28 -0.56 -12.98
CA TRP A 689 -51.11 -0.85 -11.56
C TRP A 689 -50.04 -1.87 -11.22
N PHE A 690 -49.91 -2.92 -11.98
CA PHE A 690 -48.97 -4.03 -11.72
C PHE A 690 -47.66 -3.95 -12.53
N GLY A 691 -47.55 -3.03 -13.47
CA GLY A 691 -46.35 -2.86 -14.26
C GLY A 691 -45.09 -2.60 -13.43
N ALA A 692 -45.12 -1.64 -12.53
CA ALA A 692 -44.01 -1.37 -11.64
C ALA A 692 -43.68 -2.55 -10.69
N PRO A 693 -44.62 -3.18 -9.99
CA PRO A 693 -44.37 -4.40 -9.22
C PRO A 693 -43.74 -5.53 -10.05
N LEU A 694 -44.28 -5.83 -11.25
CA LEU A 694 -43.70 -6.85 -12.13
C LEU A 694 -42.29 -6.51 -12.61
N TRP A 695 -42.05 -5.26 -12.96
CA TRP A 695 -40.74 -4.77 -13.38
C TRP A 695 -39.69 -4.93 -12.28
N PHE A 696 -40.09 -4.65 -11.01
CA PHE A 696 -39.25 -4.83 -9.85
C PHE A 696 -38.99 -6.30 -9.52
N LEU A 697 -40.05 -7.14 -9.65
CA LEU A 697 -39.95 -8.58 -9.46
C LEU A 697 -38.96 -9.21 -10.46
N ILE A 698 -39.04 -8.87 -11.73
CA ILE A 698 -38.12 -9.36 -12.78
C ILE A 698 -36.69 -8.98 -12.45
N THR A 699 -36.43 -7.73 -12.09
CA THR A 699 -35.08 -7.25 -11.73
C THR A 699 -34.60 -7.86 -10.42
N GLY A 700 -35.46 -8.05 -9.42
CA GLY A 700 -35.12 -8.74 -8.17
C GLY A 700 -34.72 -10.20 -8.42
N LEU A 701 -35.53 -10.94 -9.18
CA LEU A 701 -35.24 -12.33 -9.57
C LEU A 701 -33.98 -12.47 -10.41
N ARG A 702 -33.69 -11.52 -11.29
CA ARG A 702 -32.45 -11.50 -12.10
C ARG A 702 -31.19 -11.65 -11.28
N ASN A 703 -31.13 -11.02 -10.09
CA ASN A 703 -29.94 -11.02 -9.25
C ASN A 703 -29.57 -12.41 -8.71
N ILE A 704 -30.54 -13.34 -8.66
CA ILE A 704 -30.30 -14.72 -8.19
C ILE A 704 -29.45 -15.52 -9.19
N PRO A 705 -29.85 -15.72 -10.46
CA PRO A 705 -29.04 -16.45 -11.44
C PRO A 705 -27.71 -15.76 -11.72
N GLN A 706 -27.67 -14.43 -11.67
CA GLN A 706 -26.42 -13.67 -11.76
C GLN A 706 -25.45 -14.05 -10.64
N ALA A 707 -25.90 -14.06 -9.38
CA ALA A 707 -25.08 -14.40 -8.23
C ALA A 707 -24.63 -15.87 -8.27
N ILE A 708 -25.52 -16.80 -8.66
CA ILE A 708 -25.20 -18.22 -8.82
C ILE A 708 -24.13 -18.42 -9.88
N LEU A 709 -24.27 -17.80 -11.05
CA LEU A 709 -23.30 -17.88 -12.14
C LEU A 709 -21.96 -17.28 -11.72
N GLY A 710 -21.96 -16.12 -11.04
CA GLY A 710 -20.78 -15.48 -10.47
C GLY A 710 -20.07 -16.34 -9.43
N GLY A 711 -20.81 -17.13 -8.67
CA GLY A 711 -20.28 -18.07 -7.67
C GLY A 711 -19.69 -19.38 -8.22
N GLY A 712 -19.89 -19.66 -9.52
CA GLY A 712 -19.39 -20.88 -10.16
C GLY A 712 -20.49 -21.81 -10.68
N GLY A 713 -21.75 -21.36 -10.62
CA GLY A 713 -22.92 -22.06 -11.14
C GLY A 713 -23.51 -23.09 -10.19
N MET A 714 -24.67 -23.61 -10.55
CA MET A 714 -25.45 -24.59 -9.76
C MET A 714 -24.77 -25.97 -9.61
N TRP A 715 -23.77 -26.25 -10.42
CA TRP A 715 -23.02 -27.53 -10.41
C TRP A 715 -21.89 -27.59 -9.37
N SER A 716 -21.58 -26.45 -8.74
CA SER A 716 -20.62 -26.45 -7.61
C SER A 716 -21.36 -27.02 -6.39
N ARG A 717 -20.83 -28.11 -5.80
CA ARG A 717 -21.32 -28.66 -4.53
C ARG A 717 -20.84 -27.81 -3.35
N SER A 718 -21.02 -26.51 -3.44
CA SER A 718 -20.74 -25.60 -2.33
C SER A 718 -21.79 -25.79 -1.24
N LEU A 719 -21.38 -25.73 0.03
CA LEU A 719 -22.30 -25.71 1.16
C LEU A 719 -23.04 -24.37 1.30
N LEU A 720 -22.60 -23.35 0.55
CA LEU A 720 -23.32 -22.08 0.49
C LEU A 720 -24.71 -22.30 -0.11
N ARG A 721 -25.70 -21.83 0.59
CA ARG A 721 -27.07 -21.76 0.07
C ARG A 721 -27.13 -20.65 -0.98
N TRP A 722 -28.07 -20.75 -1.92
CA TRP A 722 -28.25 -19.75 -2.98
C TRP A 722 -28.39 -18.33 -2.44
N ASN A 723 -29.02 -18.13 -1.26
CA ASN A 723 -29.20 -16.83 -0.63
C ASN A 723 -27.91 -16.24 -0.05
N ASP A 724 -26.88 -17.06 0.22
CA ASP A 724 -25.57 -16.58 0.71
C ASP A 724 -24.78 -15.88 -0.42
N TYR A 725 -25.10 -16.18 -1.67
CA TYR A 725 -24.50 -15.50 -2.83
C TYR A 725 -25.16 -14.14 -3.13
N VAL A 726 -26.38 -13.88 -2.62
CA VAL A 726 -27.17 -12.68 -2.95
C VAL A 726 -26.93 -11.58 -1.92
N SER A 727 -26.36 -10.49 -2.37
CA SER A 727 -26.25 -9.27 -1.56
C SER A 727 -27.53 -8.43 -1.68
N TRP A 728 -28.32 -8.34 -0.62
CA TRP A 728 -29.55 -7.56 -0.58
C TRP A 728 -29.34 -6.07 -0.87
N THR A 729 -28.23 -5.49 -0.42
CA THR A 729 -27.89 -4.10 -0.75
C THR A 729 -27.68 -3.93 -2.26
N ARG A 730 -27.03 -4.89 -2.91
CA ARG A 730 -26.84 -4.88 -4.39
C ARG A 730 -28.18 -5.02 -5.14
N VAL A 731 -29.10 -5.81 -4.60
CA VAL A 731 -30.48 -5.94 -5.14
C VAL A 731 -31.20 -4.61 -5.04
N CYS A 732 -31.21 -3.97 -3.87
CA CYS A 732 -31.86 -2.67 -3.66
C CYS A 732 -31.26 -1.57 -4.54
N ASP A 733 -29.93 -1.54 -4.70
CA ASP A 733 -29.29 -0.63 -5.67
C ASP A 733 -29.74 -0.89 -7.12
N SER A 734 -29.86 -2.16 -7.51
CA SER A 734 -30.37 -2.53 -8.84
C SER A 734 -31.81 -2.08 -9.05
N LEU A 735 -32.67 -2.24 -8.03
CA LEU A 735 -34.08 -1.81 -8.07
C LEU A 735 -34.20 -0.27 -8.19
N LEU A 736 -33.41 0.48 -7.44
CA LEU A 736 -33.35 1.95 -7.55
C LEU A 736 -33.07 2.39 -9.00
N TYR A 737 -31.98 1.90 -9.59
CA TYR A 737 -31.60 2.32 -10.94
C TYR A 737 -32.57 1.82 -12.01
N THR A 738 -33.13 0.62 -11.82
CA THR A 738 -34.17 0.09 -12.71
C THR A 738 -35.43 0.93 -12.62
N GLY A 739 -35.86 1.32 -11.44
CA GLY A 739 -37.03 2.20 -11.26
C GLY A 739 -36.84 3.55 -11.93
N LEU A 740 -35.67 4.18 -11.78
CA LEU A 740 -35.34 5.46 -12.42
C LEU A 740 -35.22 5.37 -13.95
N SER A 741 -34.99 4.17 -14.53
CA SER A 741 -34.97 4.00 -15.97
C SER A 741 -36.35 4.06 -16.61
N VAL A 742 -37.41 3.76 -15.86
CA VAL A 742 -38.80 3.75 -16.38
C VAL A 742 -39.24 5.14 -16.84
N PRO A 743 -39.20 6.21 -16.00
CA PRO A 743 -39.52 7.55 -16.46
C PRO A 743 -38.68 8.01 -17.64
N LEU A 744 -37.38 7.68 -17.64
CA LEU A 744 -36.47 8.08 -18.70
C LEU A 744 -36.84 7.44 -20.03
N LEU A 745 -37.10 6.13 -20.05
CA LEU A 745 -37.30 5.39 -21.29
C LEU A 745 -38.76 5.47 -21.78
N GLU A 746 -39.73 5.34 -20.87
CA GLU A 746 -41.16 5.32 -21.22
C GLU A 746 -41.73 6.73 -21.46
N TYR A 747 -41.43 7.69 -20.58
CA TYR A 747 -41.94 9.04 -20.68
C TYR A 747 -41.07 9.92 -21.57
N PHE A 748 -39.80 10.15 -21.20
CA PHE A 748 -38.93 11.12 -21.92
C PHE A 748 -38.56 10.63 -23.33
N ILE A 749 -38.23 9.34 -23.51
CA ILE A 749 -37.77 8.85 -24.83
C ILE A 749 -38.94 8.45 -25.67
N ARG A 750 -39.83 7.58 -25.19
CA ARG A 750 -40.94 7.06 -26.02
C ARG A 750 -42.00 8.14 -26.26
N VAL A 751 -42.63 8.69 -25.24
CA VAL A 751 -43.73 9.63 -25.39
C VAL A 751 -43.22 11.00 -25.89
N LEU A 752 -42.41 11.68 -25.11
CA LEU A 752 -42.04 13.08 -25.39
C LEU A 752 -41.13 13.24 -26.61
N LEU A 753 -40.10 12.39 -26.78
CA LEU A 753 -39.15 12.51 -27.91
C LEU A 753 -39.65 11.84 -29.19
N LEU A 754 -40.11 10.59 -29.12
CA LEU A 754 -40.48 9.82 -30.28
C LEU A 754 -41.90 10.09 -30.77
N GLU A 755 -42.91 10.00 -29.88
CA GLU A 755 -44.32 10.18 -30.24
C GLU A 755 -44.65 11.67 -30.46
N ASP A 756 -44.44 12.55 -29.46
CA ASP A 756 -44.78 13.95 -29.54
C ASP A 756 -43.77 14.79 -30.34
N GLY A 757 -42.48 14.52 -30.24
CA GLY A 757 -41.42 15.31 -30.89
C GLY A 757 -41.13 14.93 -32.35
N LEU A 758 -41.07 13.64 -32.65
CA LEU A 758 -40.71 13.12 -33.98
C LEU A 758 -41.89 12.49 -34.76
N GLY A 759 -43.07 12.36 -34.14
CA GLY A 759 -44.22 11.72 -34.74
C GLY A 759 -44.05 10.23 -35.06
N LEU A 760 -43.08 9.57 -34.42
CA LEU A 760 -42.77 8.17 -34.62
C LEU A 760 -43.54 7.31 -33.62
N THR A 761 -44.57 6.62 -34.14
CA THR A 761 -45.37 5.70 -33.31
C THR A 761 -44.89 4.27 -33.48
N VAL A 762 -45.20 3.44 -32.48
CA VAL A 762 -44.87 2.00 -32.54
C VAL A 762 -45.63 1.31 -33.65
N LYS A 763 -46.81 1.80 -34.01
CA LYS A 763 -47.65 1.23 -35.10
C LYS A 763 -47.01 1.41 -36.49
N ASP A 764 -46.42 2.60 -36.75
CA ASP A 764 -45.91 2.94 -38.06
C ASP A 764 -44.42 2.59 -38.24
N HIS A 765 -43.60 2.70 -37.16
CA HIS A 765 -42.14 2.56 -37.20
C HIS A 765 -41.59 1.70 -36.07
N GLN A 766 -42.20 0.54 -35.81
CA GLN A 766 -41.88 -0.34 -34.68
C GLN A 766 -40.36 -0.61 -34.49
N PHE A 767 -39.70 -1.01 -35.59
CA PHE A 767 -38.27 -1.34 -35.52
C PHE A 767 -37.39 -0.13 -35.15
N LEU A 768 -37.68 1.06 -35.68
CA LEU A 768 -36.93 2.28 -35.42
C LEU A 768 -37.14 2.75 -34.00
N VAL A 769 -38.38 2.76 -33.53
CA VAL A 769 -38.73 3.15 -32.14
C VAL A 769 -38.03 2.24 -31.12
N PHE A 770 -38.13 0.93 -31.26
CA PHE A 770 -37.45 -0.03 -30.39
C PHE A 770 -35.93 0.07 -30.46
N SER A 771 -35.36 0.35 -31.63
CA SER A 771 -33.92 0.51 -31.79
C SER A 771 -33.42 1.76 -31.03
N ILE A 772 -34.13 2.87 -31.06
CA ILE A 772 -33.79 4.11 -30.35
C ILE A 772 -33.92 3.91 -28.83
N ILE A 773 -35.03 3.32 -28.36
CA ILE A 773 -35.23 3.00 -26.95
C ILE A 773 -34.16 2.04 -26.44
N ALA A 774 -33.82 0.99 -27.22
CA ALA A 774 -32.80 0.03 -26.91
C ALA A 774 -31.41 0.70 -26.82
N GLY A 775 -31.08 1.58 -27.76
CA GLY A 775 -29.83 2.35 -27.76
C GLY A 775 -29.73 3.25 -26.53
N ALA A 776 -30.77 4.02 -26.22
CA ALA A 776 -30.84 4.88 -25.06
C ALA A 776 -30.70 4.07 -23.74
N ASN A 777 -31.37 2.95 -23.61
CA ASN A 777 -31.25 2.05 -22.49
C ASN A 777 -29.84 1.48 -22.34
N SER A 778 -29.19 1.09 -23.44
CA SER A 778 -27.82 0.60 -23.43
C SER A 778 -26.82 1.66 -22.92
N ILE A 779 -26.97 2.90 -23.39
CA ILE A 779 -26.16 4.04 -22.94
C ILE A 779 -26.41 4.31 -21.45
N TYR A 780 -27.69 4.38 -21.02
CA TYR A 780 -28.04 4.61 -19.62
C TYR A 780 -27.43 3.55 -18.69
N ILE A 781 -27.57 2.27 -19.03
CA ILE A 781 -27.03 1.16 -18.24
C ILE A 781 -25.49 1.21 -18.18
N SER A 782 -24.84 1.50 -19.30
CA SER A 782 -23.39 1.58 -19.35
C SER A 782 -22.87 2.74 -18.51
N LEU A 783 -23.49 3.91 -18.58
CA LEU A 783 -23.14 5.09 -17.80
C LEU A 783 -23.30 4.83 -16.29
N HIS A 784 -24.43 4.23 -15.85
CA HIS A 784 -24.58 3.95 -14.43
C HIS A 784 -23.68 2.82 -13.93
N ASN A 785 -23.31 1.85 -14.77
CA ASN A 785 -22.33 0.83 -14.42
C ASN A 785 -20.91 1.40 -14.28
N ILE A 786 -20.52 2.37 -15.12
CA ILE A 786 -19.30 3.16 -14.93
C ILE A 786 -19.34 3.87 -13.58
N TYR A 787 -20.46 4.52 -13.27
CA TYR A 787 -20.66 5.22 -12.00
C TYR A 787 -20.56 4.28 -10.78
N ARG A 788 -21.07 3.05 -10.88
CA ARG A 788 -20.98 2.01 -9.84
C ARG A 788 -19.61 1.34 -9.74
N GLY A 789 -18.71 1.55 -10.72
CA GLY A 789 -17.37 0.95 -10.73
C GLY A 789 -17.36 -0.54 -11.12
N PHE A 790 -18.27 -0.97 -11.98
CA PHE A 790 -18.29 -2.35 -12.47
C PHE A 790 -17.05 -2.68 -13.31
N PRO A 791 -16.69 -3.98 -13.47
CA PRO A 791 -15.62 -4.41 -14.36
C PRO A 791 -15.84 -3.92 -15.79
N LYS A 792 -14.75 -3.58 -16.49
CA LYS A 792 -14.82 -3.04 -17.87
C LYS A 792 -15.55 -3.98 -18.82
N GLU A 793 -15.38 -5.29 -18.64
CA GLU A 793 -16.04 -6.32 -19.43
C GLU A 793 -17.57 -6.28 -19.27
N ALA A 794 -18.05 -6.05 -18.04
CA ALA A 794 -19.46 -5.88 -17.77
C ALA A 794 -20.03 -4.59 -18.36
N ILE A 795 -19.26 -3.49 -18.34
CA ILE A 795 -19.66 -2.20 -18.92
C ILE A 795 -19.82 -2.33 -20.44
N ILE A 796 -18.82 -2.90 -21.12
CA ILE A 796 -18.85 -3.11 -22.58
C ILE A 796 -19.94 -4.10 -22.96
N GLY A 797 -20.09 -5.21 -22.24
CA GLY A 797 -21.15 -6.18 -22.47
C GLY A 797 -22.55 -5.57 -22.37
N ASN A 798 -22.77 -4.74 -21.35
CA ASN A 798 -24.04 -4.06 -21.14
C ASN A 798 -24.32 -2.95 -22.19
N LEU A 799 -23.31 -2.40 -22.86
CA LEU A 799 -23.54 -1.50 -24.00
C LEU A 799 -24.27 -2.23 -25.16
N PHE A 800 -23.97 -3.51 -25.36
CA PHE A 800 -24.61 -4.34 -26.39
C PHE A 800 -25.79 -5.15 -25.87
N ARG A 801 -26.18 -4.97 -24.61
CA ARG A 801 -27.24 -5.76 -23.94
C ARG A 801 -28.56 -5.76 -24.68
N SER A 802 -29.04 -4.58 -25.11
CA SER A 802 -30.34 -4.48 -25.78
C SER A 802 -30.33 -5.15 -27.14
N LEU A 803 -29.23 -5.05 -27.89
CA LEU A 803 -29.06 -5.75 -29.15
C LEU A 803 -29.07 -7.27 -28.96
N LEU A 804 -28.36 -7.77 -27.95
CA LEU A 804 -28.32 -9.20 -27.62
C LEU A 804 -29.66 -9.71 -27.04
N ALA A 805 -30.49 -8.83 -26.49
CA ALA A 805 -31.80 -9.18 -25.96
C ALA A 805 -32.85 -9.42 -27.04
N ILE A 806 -32.69 -8.89 -28.26
CA ILE A 806 -33.65 -9.04 -29.34
C ILE A 806 -33.97 -10.53 -29.65
N PRO A 807 -32.99 -11.40 -29.95
CA PRO A 807 -33.30 -12.82 -30.25
C PRO A 807 -33.88 -13.54 -29.02
N VAL A 808 -33.51 -13.13 -27.80
CA VAL A 808 -34.09 -13.71 -26.56
C VAL A 808 -35.53 -13.25 -26.36
N SER A 809 -35.87 -12.02 -26.73
CA SER A 809 -37.25 -11.53 -26.69
C SER A 809 -38.16 -12.29 -27.65
N VAL A 810 -37.68 -12.50 -28.87
CA VAL A 810 -38.43 -13.30 -29.88
C VAL A 810 -38.64 -14.72 -29.36
N PHE A 811 -37.58 -15.36 -28.85
CA PHE A 811 -37.69 -16.69 -28.26
C PHE A 811 -38.71 -16.77 -27.12
N TYR A 812 -38.70 -15.79 -26.20
CA TYR A 812 -39.67 -15.75 -25.10
C TYR A 812 -41.08 -15.51 -25.59
N ASN A 813 -41.27 -14.67 -26.61
CA ASN A 813 -42.56 -14.40 -27.21
C ASN A 813 -43.11 -15.69 -27.85
N ASP A 814 -42.31 -16.43 -28.63
CA ASP A 814 -42.69 -17.67 -29.27
C ASP A 814 -43.02 -18.77 -28.26
N VAL A 815 -42.22 -18.87 -27.18
CA VAL A 815 -42.47 -19.84 -26.11
C VAL A 815 -43.78 -19.50 -25.38
N LEU A 816 -44.04 -18.23 -25.09
CA LEU A 816 -45.29 -17.82 -24.46
C LEU A 816 -46.50 -18.03 -25.37
N ALA A 817 -46.36 -17.74 -26.66
CA ALA A 817 -47.40 -17.99 -27.66
C ALA A 817 -47.77 -19.49 -27.75
N LEU A 818 -46.79 -20.39 -27.57
CA LEU A 818 -46.99 -21.83 -27.54
C LEU A 818 -47.70 -22.29 -26.27
N PHE A 819 -47.44 -21.68 -25.10
CA PHE A 819 -48.03 -22.12 -23.84
C PHE A 819 -49.34 -21.43 -23.47
N LEU A 820 -49.60 -20.20 -23.94
CA LEU A 820 -50.80 -19.43 -23.62
C LEU A 820 -52.11 -20.17 -23.94
N PRO A 821 -52.25 -20.93 -25.07
CA PRO A 821 -53.46 -21.64 -25.38
C PRO A 821 -53.85 -22.73 -24.36
N PHE A 822 -52.90 -23.19 -23.52
CA PHE A 822 -53.20 -24.15 -22.45
C PHE A 822 -53.88 -23.52 -21.26
N PHE A 823 -53.78 -22.18 -21.10
CA PHE A 823 -54.29 -21.46 -19.94
C PHE A 823 -55.44 -20.51 -20.23
N THR A 824 -55.68 -20.18 -21.51
CA THR A 824 -56.74 -19.25 -21.95
C THR A 824 -57.28 -19.59 -23.31
N THR A 825 -58.53 -19.32 -23.51
CA THR A 825 -59.24 -19.47 -24.81
C THR A 825 -59.15 -18.20 -25.67
N ALA A 826 -58.56 -17.12 -25.15
CA ALA A 826 -58.37 -15.87 -25.89
C ALA A 826 -57.22 -15.97 -26.89
N ASP A 827 -57.28 -15.18 -27.95
CA ASP A 827 -56.21 -15.12 -28.94
C ASP A 827 -54.89 -14.70 -28.26
N PRO A 828 -53.82 -15.52 -28.37
CA PRO A 828 -52.54 -15.24 -27.79
C PRO A 828 -51.97 -13.85 -28.12
N LEU A 829 -52.24 -13.36 -29.34
CA LEU A 829 -51.77 -12.06 -29.80
C LEU A 829 -52.35 -10.89 -29.01
N LEU A 830 -53.59 -10.97 -28.55
CA LEU A 830 -54.25 -9.94 -27.75
C LEU A 830 -53.64 -9.79 -26.35
N ILE A 831 -53.02 -10.85 -25.86
CA ILE A 831 -52.36 -10.86 -24.52
C ILE A 831 -50.86 -10.51 -24.64
N LEU A 832 -50.20 -10.93 -25.74
CA LEU A 832 -48.76 -10.71 -25.90
C LEU A 832 -48.42 -9.28 -26.31
N GLU A 833 -49.31 -8.59 -27.06
CA GLU A 833 -49.08 -7.21 -27.52
C GLU A 833 -48.91 -6.21 -26.33
N PRO A 834 -49.85 -6.13 -25.39
CA PRO A 834 -49.65 -5.34 -24.16
C PRO A 834 -48.51 -5.87 -23.27
N GLY A 835 -48.24 -7.18 -23.32
CA GLY A 835 -47.16 -7.84 -22.58
C GLY A 835 -45.75 -7.67 -23.17
N ALA A 836 -45.62 -7.13 -24.37
CA ALA A 836 -44.36 -7.04 -25.11
C ALA A 836 -43.24 -6.30 -24.31
N ALA A 837 -43.58 -5.26 -23.56
CA ALA A 837 -42.65 -4.53 -22.68
C ALA A 837 -42.08 -5.43 -21.59
N ILE A 838 -42.91 -6.27 -20.98
CA ILE A 838 -42.51 -7.21 -19.91
C ILE A 838 -41.60 -8.30 -20.48
N ILE A 839 -41.95 -8.82 -21.68
CA ILE A 839 -41.14 -9.82 -22.36
C ILE A 839 -39.77 -9.25 -22.73
N SER A 840 -39.74 -8.07 -23.34
CA SER A 840 -38.48 -7.37 -23.67
C SER A 840 -37.63 -7.09 -22.43
N LYS A 841 -38.25 -6.67 -21.33
CA LYS A 841 -37.58 -6.45 -20.05
C LYS A 841 -36.98 -7.74 -19.49
N THR A 842 -37.75 -8.83 -19.50
CA THR A 842 -37.30 -10.15 -19.06
C THR A 842 -36.11 -10.65 -19.85
N ALA A 843 -36.18 -10.54 -21.19
CA ALA A 843 -35.08 -10.90 -22.07
C ALA A 843 -33.82 -10.05 -21.83
N SER A 844 -34.00 -8.74 -21.72
CA SER A 844 -32.91 -7.82 -21.42
C SER A 844 -32.26 -8.13 -20.03
N ASP A 845 -33.06 -8.44 -19.01
CA ASP A 845 -32.56 -8.80 -17.70
C ASP A 845 -31.88 -10.18 -17.65
N THR A 846 -32.35 -11.13 -18.48
CA THR A 846 -31.68 -12.42 -18.65
C THR A 846 -30.29 -12.25 -19.26
N VAL A 847 -30.19 -11.48 -20.35
CA VAL A 847 -28.90 -11.15 -20.97
C VAL A 847 -27.97 -10.45 -19.97
N ALA A 848 -28.51 -9.52 -19.18
CA ALA A 848 -27.72 -8.85 -18.12
C ALA A 848 -27.25 -9.81 -17.05
N ALA A 849 -28.09 -10.74 -16.59
CA ALA A 849 -27.70 -11.74 -15.60
C ALA A 849 -26.51 -12.59 -16.09
N ILE A 850 -26.52 -12.95 -17.37
CA ILE A 850 -25.45 -13.71 -18.00
C ILE A 850 -24.16 -12.87 -18.11
N ILE A 851 -24.24 -11.65 -18.65
CA ILE A 851 -23.07 -10.76 -18.83
C ILE A 851 -22.42 -10.44 -17.49
N GLU A 852 -23.21 -9.96 -16.55
CA GLU A 852 -22.70 -9.56 -15.23
C GLU A 852 -22.25 -10.79 -14.42
N GLY A 853 -22.99 -11.91 -14.50
CA GLY A 853 -22.62 -13.16 -13.84
C GLY A 853 -21.31 -13.75 -14.36
N LEU A 854 -21.06 -13.70 -15.67
CA LEU A 854 -19.80 -14.14 -16.27
C LEU A 854 -18.64 -13.22 -15.89
N ALA A 855 -18.88 -11.91 -15.80
CA ALA A 855 -17.87 -10.95 -15.34
C ALA A 855 -17.53 -11.20 -13.86
N ASP A 856 -18.53 -11.41 -13.00
CA ASP A 856 -18.34 -11.75 -11.58
C ASP A 856 -17.62 -13.10 -11.41
N TRP A 857 -17.99 -14.12 -12.20
CA TRP A 857 -17.34 -15.43 -12.22
C TRP A 857 -15.85 -15.33 -12.59
N ARG A 858 -15.53 -14.53 -13.63
CA ARG A 858 -14.15 -14.31 -14.06
C ARG A 858 -13.33 -13.62 -12.98
N ASN A 859 -13.91 -12.60 -12.35
CA ASN A 859 -13.27 -11.88 -11.23
C ASN A 859 -13.07 -12.80 -10.02
N ASN A 860 -14.09 -13.56 -9.61
CA ASN A 860 -13.99 -14.50 -8.51
C ASN A 860 -12.94 -15.59 -8.77
N ARG A 861 -12.86 -16.14 -9.97
CA ARG A 861 -11.79 -17.09 -10.32
C ARG A 861 -10.40 -16.49 -10.21
N ARG A 862 -10.23 -15.23 -10.62
CA ARG A 862 -8.95 -14.52 -10.51
C ARG A 862 -8.55 -14.33 -9.06
N LEU A 863 -9.48 -13.91 -8.20
CA LEU A 863 -9.24 -13.77 -6.76
C LEU A 863 -8.89 -15.12 -6.12
N ARG A 864 -9.69 -16.14 -6.37
CA ARG A 864 -9.44 -17.51 -5.84
C ARG A 864 -8.11 -18.09 -6.27
N TYR A 865 -7.64 -17.67 -7.41
CA TYR A 865 -6.33 -18.09 -7.89
C TYR A 865 -5.19 -17.58 -6.98
N TRP A 866 -5.23 -16.29 -6.64
CA TRP A 866 -4.26 -15.69 -5.71
C TRP A 866 -4.34 -16.29 -4.30
N ASP A 867 -5.56 -16.53 -3.82
CA ASP A 867 -5.77 -17.14 -2.50
C ASP A 867 -5.18 -18.56 -2.44
N TYR A 868 -5.39 -19.37 -3.48
CA TYR A 868 -4.80 -20.72 -3.53
C TYR A 868 -3.28 -20.68 -3.67
N GLU A 869 -2.73 -19.74 -4.38
CA GLU A 869 -1.28 -19.58 -4.45
C GLU A 869 -0.68 -19.44 -3.03
N THR A 870 -1.26 -18.60 -2.20
CA THR A 870 -0.83 -18.40 -0.81
C THR A 870 -1.08 -19.64 0.06
N LYS A 871 -2.27 -20.25 -0.04
CA LYS A 871 -2.61 -21.44 0.77
C LYS A 871 -1.72 -22.65 0.45
N LEU A 872 -1.48 -22.91 -0.82
CA LEU A 872 -0.64 -24.02 -1.26
C LEU A 872 0.82 -23.75 -0.94
N GLN A 873 1.28 -22.51 -1.01
CA GLN A 873 2.62 -22.15 -0.57
C GLN A 873 2.80 -22.49 0.93
N ARG A 874 1.88 -22.09 1.80
CA ARG A 874 1.92 -22.43 3.24
C ARG A 874 1.94 -23.95 3.46
N LEU A 875 1.15 -24.71 2.69
CA LEU A 875 1.15 -26.17 2.78
C LEU A 875 2.51 -26.76 2.41
N PHE A 876 3.11 -26.32 1.30
CA PHE A 876 4.42 -26.79 0.87
C PHE A 876 5.55 -26.33 1.80
N ASP A 877 5.47 -25.12 2.35
CA ASP A 877 6.42 -24.62 3.34
C ASP A 877 6.36 -25.45 4.64
N CYS A 878 5.15 -25.79 5.09
CA CYS A 878 4.96 -26.69 6.23
C CYS A 878 5.52 -28.10 5.94
N TYR A 879 5.27 -28.64 4.75
CA TYR A 879 5.82 -29.91 4.32
C TYR A 879 7.37 -29.87 4.31
N ALA A 880 7.97 -28.82 3.77
CA ALA A 880 9.42 -28.67 3.75
C ALA A 880 10.02 -28.56 5.17
N LYS A 881 9.34 -27.88 6.09
CA LYS A 881 9.75 -27.83 7.51
C LYS A 881 9.69 -29.21 8.17
N LEU A 882 8.69 -30.01 7.83
CA LEU A 882 8.58 -31.38 8.33
C LEU A 882 9.73 -32.27 7.81
N GLU A 883 10.09 -32.19 6.52
CA GLU A 883 11.24 -32.92 5.96
C GLU A 883 12.57 -32.54 6.65
N LEU A 884 12.72 -31.25 7.02
CA LEU A 884 13.91 -30.77 7.76
C LEU A 884 13.89 -31.18 9.25
N ALA A 885 12.71 -31.24 9.87
CA ALA A 885 12.57 -31.61 11.27
C ALA A 885 12.79 -33.11 11.49
N PHE A 886 12.47 -33.95 10.49
CA PHE A 886 12.57 -35.42 10.58
C PHE A 886 13.38 -35.99 9.40
N PRO A 887 14.69 -35.75 9.36
CA PRO A 887 15.52 -36.13 8.22
C PRO A 887 15.59 -37.65 7.98
N ASP A 888 15.38 -38.47 9.00
CA ASP A 888 15.43 -39.93 8.92
C ASP A 888 14.08 -40.56 8.56
N GLN A 889 13.02 -39.76 8.37
CA GLN A 889 11.67 -40.27 8.09
C GLN A 889 11.23 -39.88 6.65
N ASP A 890 10.57 -40.80 5.99
CA ASP A 890 9.83 -40.47 4.76
C ASP A 890 8.50 -39.76 5.13
N ILE A 891 8.52 -38.44 5.13
CA ILE A 891 7.36 -37.62 5.50
C ILE A 891 6.16 -37.93 4.61
N LEU A 892 6.37 -38.19 3.33
CA LEU A 892 5.29 -38.51 2.42
C LEU A 892 4.59 -39.83 2.80
N SER A 893 5.34 -40.86 3.22
CA SER A 893 4.79 -42.11 3.76
C SER A 893 4.11 -41.88 5.11
N LEU A 894 4.69 -41.08 5.97
CA LEU A 894 4.17 -40.74 7.29
C LEU A 894 2.81 -40.01 7.21
N LEU A 895 2.65 -39.06 6.28
CA LEU A 895 1.38 -38.37 6.02
C LEU A 895 0.26 -39.35 5.53
N SER A 896 0.63 -40.50 4.99
CA SER A 896 -0.34 -41.52 4.61
C SER A 896 -0.89 -42.28 5.83
N ARG A 897 -0.22 -42.18 6.98
CA ARG A 897 -0.57 -42.81 8.26
C ARG A 897 -0.78 -41.74 9.34
N PRO A 898 -1.94 -41.05 9.34
CA PRO A 898 -2.18 -39.92 10.22
C PRO A 898 -1.97 -40.20 11.71
N GLU A 899 -2.13 -41.45 12.16
CA GLU A 899 -1.90 -41.83 13.55
C GLU A 899 -0.44 -41.82 13.96
N GLU A 900 0.43 -42.35 13.11
CA GLU A 900 1.88 -42.30 13.33
C GLU A 900 2.40 -40.90 13.24
N PHE A 901 1.90 -40.12 12.25
CA PHE A 901 2.22 -38.71 12.08
C PHE A 901 1.89 -37.89 13.33
N THR A 902 0.67 -38.00 13.84
CA THR A 902 0.26 -37.25 15.03
C THR A 902 1.02 -37.70 16.29
N ARG A 903 1.34 -38.98 16.45
CA ARG A 903 2.14 -39.48 17.57
C ARG A 903 3.56 -38.92 17.53
N LEU A 904 4.24 -38.99 16.40
CA LEU A 904 5.62 -38.46 16.23
C LEU A 904 5.67 -36.97 16.46
N THR A 905 4.82 -36.20 15.78
CA THR A 905 4.85 -34.76 15.82
C THR A 905 4.37 -34.19 17.16
N SER A 906 3.54 -34.89 17.94
CA SER A 906 3.09 -34.42 19.26
C SER A 906 4.22 -34.33 20.27
N THR A 907 5.26 -35.16 20.14
CA THR A 907 6.43 -35.18 21.04
C THR A 907 7.55 -34.26 20.58
N GLU A 908 7.84 -34.21 19.29
CA GLU A 908 9.06 -33.63 18.77
C GLU A 908 8.80 -32.29 18.03
N ALA A 909 7.60 -32.09 17.45
CA ALA A 909 7.30 -30.95 16.62
C ALA A 909 5.82 -30.48 16.69
N ARG A 910 5.29 -30.29 17.90
CA ARG A 910 3.87 -29.92 18.12
C ARG A 910 3.43 -28.68 17.32
N SER A 911 4.29 -27.69 17.14
CA SER A 911 3.98 -26.48 16.35
C SER A 911 3.70 -26.82 14.89
N LEU A 912 4.47 -27.75 14.28
CA LEU A 912 4.27 -28.18 12.90
C LEU A 912 3.00 -29.06 12.75
N GLN A 913 2.67 -29.82 13.78
CA GLN A 913 1.39 -30.55 13.82
C GLN A 913 0.21 -29.58 13.80
N VAL A 914 0.24 -28.55 14.64
CA VAL A 914 -0.81 -27.52 14.71
C VAL A 914 -0.90 -26.78 13.39
N GLU A 915 0.23 -26.35 12.81
CA GLU A 915 0.28 -25.67 11.50
C GLU A 915 -0.31 -26.55 10.39
N SER A 916 -0.01 -27.86 10.39
CA SER A 916 -0.58 -28.83 9.43
C SER A 916 -2.09 -28.97 9.56
N ILE A 917 -2.63 -29.05 10.78
CA ILE A 917 -4.07 -29.14 11.03
C ILE A 917 -4.77 -27.85 10.60
N ILE A 918 -4.23 -26.67 10.94
CA ILE A 918 -4.78 -25.37 10.56
C ILE A 918 -4.83 -25.24 9.04
N ASN A 919 -3.75 -25.56 8.35
CA ASN A 919 -3.69 -25.51 6.88
C ASN A 919 -4.75 -26.44 6.25
N ALA A 920 -4.94 -27.62 6.80
CA ALA A 920 -5.93 -28.57 6.31
C ALA A 920 -7.37 -28.08 6.55
N LEU A 921 -7.68 -27.55 7.74
CA LEU A 921 -8.98 -26.95 8.07
C LEU A 921 -9.32 -25.76 7.18
N ASP A 922 -8.35 -24.88 6.96
CA ASP A 922 -8.53 -23.69 6.10
C ASP A 922 -8.75 -24.07 4.64
N LEU A 923 -8.02 -25.06 4.12
CA LEU A 923 -8.24 -25.57 2.75
C LEU A 923 -9.60 -26.24 2.60
N MET A 924 -10.04 -27.01 3.59
CA MET A 924 -11.36 -27.63 3.59
C MET A 924 -12.47 -26.56 3.60
N TYR A 925 -12.38 -25.61 4.50
CA TYR A 925 -13.35 -24.51 4.56
C TYR A 925 -13.40 -23.73 3.25
N PHE A 926 -12.24 -23.36 2.71
CA PHE A 926 -12.14 -22.63 1.46
C PHE A 926 -12.76 -23.36 0.28
N TRP A 927 -12.46 -24.65 0.15
CA TRP A 927 -13.02 -25.52 -0.88
C TRP A 927 -14.54 -25.56 -0.86
N LEU A 928 -15.14 -25.58 0.32
CA LEU A 928 -16.57 -25.77 0.50
C LEU A 928 -17.36 -24.44 0.47
N TYR A 929 -16.77 -23.33 0.92
CA TYR A 929 -17.51 -22.07 1.09
C TYR A 929 -17.15 -20.98 0.09
N GLN A 930 -15.93 -20.97 -0.46
CA GLN A 930 -15.56 -19.86 -1.31
C GLN A 930 -16.06 -19.98 -2.77
N PRO A 931 -16.57 -18.87 -3.37
CA PRO A 931 -17.06 -18.89 -4.74
C PRO A 931 -15.95 -19.31 -5.70
N CYS A 932 -16.25 -20.18 -6.65
CA CYS A 932 -15.32 -20.70 -7.66
C CYS A 932 -14.09 -21.48 -7.12
N ALA A 933 -13.99 -21.76 -5.81
CA ALA A 933 -12.82 -22.38 -5.22
C ALA A 933 -12.57 -23.80 -5.78
N GLN A 934 -13.59 -24.65 -5.87
CA GLN A 934 -13.46 -26.01 -6.41
C GLN A 934 -12.96 -26.01 -7.86
N GLN A 935 -13.52 -25.13 -8.70
CA GLN A 935 -13.13 -25.02 -10.12
C GLN A 935 -11.70 -24.53 -10.25
N THR A 936 -11.32 -23.56 -9.42
CA THR A 936 -9.97 -22.98 -9.43
C THR A 936 -8.93 -23.99 -8.97
N LEU A 937 -9.14 -24.68 -7.84
CA LEU A 937 -8.21 -25.72 -7.39
C LEU A 937 -8.09 -26.85 -8.41
N THR A 938 -9.21 -27.30 -8.99
CA THR A 938 -9.17 -28.31 -10.04
C THR A 938 -8.31 -27.86 -11.23
N SER A 939 -8.37 -26.59 -11.60
CA SER A 939 -7.50 -26.01 -12.65
C SER A 939 -6.03 -25.97 -12.25
N ILE A 940 -5.73 -25.68 -10.99
CA ILE A 940 -4.37 -25.65 -10.44
C ILE A 940 -3.79 -27.09 -10.37
N LEU A 941 -4.53 -28.06 -9.84
CA LEU A 941 -4.11 -29.45 -9.75
C LEU A 941 -3.76 -30.04 -11.12
N ARG A 942 -4.38 -29.60 -12.22
CA ARG A 942 -4.03 -30.02 -13.58
C ARG A 942 -2.62 -29.58 -14.00
N THR A 943 -2.13 -28.50 -13.45
CA THR A 943 -0.79 -27.94 -13.78
C THR A 943 0.30 -28.42 -12.84
N MET A 944 -0.06 -29.06 -11.73
CA MET A 944 0.87 -29.65 -10.74
C MET A 944 1.49 -30.94 -11.23
N THR A 945 2.69 -31.24 -10.73
CA THR A 945 3.32 -32.56 -10.88
C THR A 945 2.54 -33.64 -10.13
N ARG A 946 2.85 -34.89 -10.38
CA ARG A 946 2.24 -36.00 -9.64
C ARG A 946 2.60 -35.94 -8.15
N GLU A 947 3.86 -35.63 -7.84
CA GLU A 947 4.37 -35.51 -6.48
C GLU A 947 3.67 -34.40 -5.70
N GLU A 948 3.58 -33.20 -6.27
CA GLU A 948 2.88 -32.08 -5.65
C GLU A 948 1.41 -32.42 -5.34
N ARG A 949 0.71 -33.09 -6.27
CA ARG A 949 -0.67 -33.54 -6.03
C ARG A 949 -0.78 -34.57 -4.90
N VAL A 950 0.21 -35.47 -4.78
CA VAL A 950 0.23 -36.46 -3.71
C VAL A 950 0.47 -35.80 -2.36
N ILE A 951 1.39 -34.81 -2.29
CA ILE A 951 1.62 -34.00 -1.08
C ILE A 951 0.33 -33.30 -0.66
N VAL A 952 -0.34 -32.58 -1.60
CA VAL A 952 -1.61 -31.92 -1.31
C VAL A 952 -2.67 -32.88 -0.79
N ALA A 953 -2.82 -34.04 -1.42
CA ALA A 953 -3.81 -35.03 -1.02
C ALA A 953 -3.52 -35.65 0.36
N ARG A 954 -2.27 -36.07 0.59
CA ARG A 954 -1.88 -36.75 1.84
C ARG A 954 -1.85 -35.81 3.04
N SER A 955 -1.44 -34.56 2.85
CA SER A 955 -1.47 -33.53 3.91
C SER A 955 -2.88 -33.28 4.47
N GLN A 956 -3.94 -33.56 3.70
CA GLN A 956 -5.32 -33.44 4.19
C GLN A 956 -5.78 -34.63 5.02
N GLY A 957 -5.04 -35.75 4.99
CA GLY A 957 -5.36 -36.94 5.77
C GLY A 957 -5.39 -36.69 7.28
N ILE A 958 -4.67 -35.70 7.78
CA ILE A 958 -4.66 -35.31 9.19
C ILE A 958 -6.05 -34.97 9.74
N LEU A 959 -6.97 -34.51 8.88
CA LEU A 959 -8.35 -34.22 9.26
C LEU A 959 -9.14 -35.47 9.72
N SER A 960 -8.67 -36.66 9.40
CA SER A 960 -9.28 -37.91 9.93
C SER A 960 -9.02 -38.13 11.42
N ARG A 961 -8.08 -37.39 12.01
CA ARG A 961 -7.75 -37.44 13.43
C ARG A 961 -8.70 -36.56 14.24
N VAL A 962 -9.95 -37.01 14.37
CA VAL A 962 -11.05 -36.23 14.95
C VAL A 962 -10.73 -35.74 16.36
N ARG A 963 -10.08 -36.60 17.17
CA ARG A 963 -9.74 -36.26 18.56
C ARG A 963 -8.76 -35.08 18.62
N GLU A 964 -7.65 -35.16 17.87
CA GLU A 964 -6.59 -34.15 17.88
C GLU A 964 -7.05 -32.85 17.28
N VAL A 965 -7.83 -32.90 16.20
CA VAL A 965 -8.41 -31.72 15.58
C VAL A 965 -9.43 -31.06 16.50
N SER A 966 -10.36 -31.81 17.09
CA SER A 966 -11.36 -31.28 18.01
C SER A 966 -10.73 -30.69 19.28
N GLN A 967 -9.63 -31.28 19.76
CA GLN A 967 -8.88 -30.77 20.91
C GLN A 967 -8.33 -29.35 20.64
N LEU A 968 -7.85 -29.06 19.44
CA LEU A 968 -7.38 -27.71 19.09
C LEU A 968 -8.49 -26.65 19.17
N PHE A 969 -9.73 -27.01 18.81
CA PHE A 969 -10.87 -26.09 18.99
C PHE A 969 -11.16 -25.83 20.47
N VAL A 970 -11.09 -26.87 21.29
CA VAL A 970 -11.29 -26.78 22.76
C VAL A 970 -10.16 -25.98 23.41
N ASP A 971 -8.93 -26.20 22.97
CA ASP A 971 -7.73 -25.46 23.43
C ASP A 971 -7.73 -23.98 23.00
N GLY A 972 -8.73 -23.56 22.21
CA GLY A 972 -8.95 -22.16 21.87
C GLY A 972 -8.40 -21.70 20.52
N LEU A 973 -8.21 -22.59 19.54
CA LEU A 973 -7.79 -22.25 18.17
C LEU A 973 -8.58 -21.07 17.56
N LEU A 974 -9.89 -21.01 17.79
CA LEU A 974 -10.79 -19.98 17.28
C LEU A 974 -11.46 -19.15 18.39
N GLY A 975 -10.92 -19.15 19.59
CA GLY A 975 -11.51 -18.51 20.75
C GLY A 975 -12.78 -19.23 21.26
N ARG A 976 -13.63 -18.52 22.00
CA ARG A 976 -14.82 -19.13 22.68
C ARG A 976 -15.93 -19.53 21.70
N ASN A 977 -16.05 -18.93 20.53
CA ASN A 977 -17.16 -19.10 19.59
C ASN A 977 -16.89 -20.18 18.53
N PHE A 978 -16.27 -21.28 18.90
CA PHE A 978 -15.85 -22.30 17.94
C PHE A 978 -16.94 -23.34 17.58
N ALA A 979 -18.07 -23.39 18.27
CA ALA A 979 -19.07 -24.47 18.10
C ALA A 979 -19.54 -24.65 16.65
N ARG A 980 -19.79 -23.56 15.92
CA ARG A 980 -20.17 -23.61 14.50
C ARG A 980 -19.06 -24.16 13.61
N ALA A 981 -17.82 -23.81 13.89
CA ALA A 981 -16.66 -24.24 13.13
C ALA A 981 -16.36 -25.72 13.38
N LEU A 982 -16.49 -26.17 14.63
CA LEU A 982 -16.35 -27.59 15.01
C LEU A 982 -17.44 -28.47 14.37
N SER A 983 -18.72 -28.04 14.43
CA SER A 983 -19.82 -28.78 13.76
C SER A 983 -19.57 -28.86 12.25
N PHE A 984 -19.17 -27.76 11.61
CA PHE A 984 -18.81 -27.78 10.19
C PHE A 984 -17.69 -28.78 9.87
N TYR A 985 -16.65 -28.80 10.69
CA TYR A 985 -15.56 -29.75 10.50
C TYR A 985 -16.06 -31.21 10.60
N LEU A 986 -16.77 -31.57 11.67
CA LEU A 986 -17.28 -32.92 11.92
C LEU A 986 -18.22 -33.40 10.80
N ASP A 987 -19.06 -32.49 10.26
CA ASP A 987 -20.02 -32.81 9.20
C ASP A 987 -19.37 -32.96 7.81
N SER A 988 -18.18 -32.41 7.59
CA SER A 988 -17.69 -32.19 6.23
C SER A 988 -16.36 -32.86 5.89
N TYR A 989 -15.53 -33.25 6.87
CA TYR A 989 -14.14 -33.69 6.63
C TYR A 989 -14.03 -34.96 5.77
N GLU A 990 -14.87 -35.97 6.02
CA GLU A 990 -14.81 -37.23 5.27
C GLU A 990 -15.12 -37.01 3.78
N ASN A 991 -16.21 -36.33 3.49
CA ASN A 991 -16.62 -36.02 2.11
C ASN A 991 -15.58 -35.16 1.37
N TYR A 992 -14.97 -34.22 2.09
CA TYR A 992 -13.89 -33.40 1.54
C TYR A 992 -12.67 -34.23 1.16
N ILE A 993 -12.15 -35.07 2.07
CA ILE A 993 -10.98 -35.92 1.82
C ILE A 993 -11.23 -36.86 0.64
N LEU A 994 -12.39 -37.54 0.61
CA LEU A 994 -12.76 -38.46 -0.48
C LEU A 994 -12.84 -37.73 -1.84
N THR A 995 -13.44 -36.54 -1.86
CA THR A 995 -13.61 -35.78 -3.09
C THR A 995 -12.27 -35.24 -3.60
N LEU A 996 -11.41 -34.74 -2.72
CA LEU A 996 -10.09 -34.22 -3.07
C LEU A 996 -9.19 -35.32 -3.61
N ASN A 997 -9.14 -36.49 -2.93
CA ASN A 997 -8.34 -37.65 -3.34
C ASN A 997 -8.75 -38.15 -4.74
N LYS A 998 -10.06 -38.23 -5.04
CA LYS A 998 -10.56 -38.58 -6.38
C LYS A 998 -10.10 -37.56 -7.44
N ARG A 999 -10.09 -36.27 -7.08
CA ARG A 999 -9.63 -35.21 -8.00
C ARG A 999 -8.12 -35.28 -8.24
N CYS A 1000 -7.32 -35.50 -7.20
CA CYS A 1000 -5.86 -35.60 -7.32
C CYS A 1000 -5.44 -36.84 -8.13
N ALA A 1001 -6.14 -37.96 -8.00
CA ALA A 1001 -5.87 -39.20 -8.72
C ALA A 1001 -6.32 -39.19 -10.20
N GLY A 1002 -7.33 -38.36 -10.54
CA GLY A 1002 -7.97 -38.38 -11.86
C GLY A 1002 -7.23 -37.64 -12.99
N PHE A 1003 -6.02 -37.10 -12.73
CA PHE A 1003 -5.27 -36.36 -13.76
C PHE A 1003 -4.07 -37.18 -14.26
N SER A 1004 -4.02 -37.45 -15.56
CA SER A 1004 -2.85 -38.01 -16.24
C SER A 1004 -1.70 -36.98 -16.26
N ASN A 1005 -0.46 -37.48 -16.28
CA ASN A 1005 0.79 -36.71 -16.15
C ASN A 1005 0.89 -35.53 -17.15
N GLY A 1006 0.64 -34.32 -16.70
CA GLY A 1006 0.95 -33.10 -17.43
C GLY A 1006 2.26 -32.48 -16.90
N HIS A 1007 3.25 -32.39 -17.78
CA HIS A 1007 4.57 -31.87 -17.42
C HIS A 1007 4.58 -30.33 -17.31
N ARG A 1008 4.89 -29.78 -16.13
CA ARG A 1008 5.79 -28.63 -15.85
C ARG A 1008 5.60 -28.08 -14.44
N PRO A 1009 6.68 -27.87 -13.65
CA PRO A 1009 6.61 -27.52 -12.23
C PRO A 1009 6.28 -26.05 -11.97
N LEU A 1010 5.43 -25.79 -10.95
CA LEU A 1010 5.02 -24.47 -10.47
C LEU A 1010 6.10 -23.70 -9.69
N LEU A 1011 7.07 -24.40 -9.12
CA LEU A 1011 8.03 -23.82 -8.14
C LEU A 1011 9.20 -23.03 -8.74
N ARG A 1012 9.34 -22.91 -10.07
CA ARG A 1012 10.50 -22.26 -10.71
C ARG A 1012 10.39 -20.74 -10.97
N ARG A 1013 9.38 -20.03 -10.45
CA ARG A 1013 9.10 -18.65 -10.88
C ARG A 1013 9.46 -17.51 -9.92
N ARG A 1014 10.06 -17.78 -8.75
CA ARG A 1014 10.51 -16.68 -7.85
C ARG A 1014 12.00 -16.30 -7.96
N ARG A 1015 12.81 -16.99 -8.77
CA ARG A 1015 14.26 -16.71 -8.87
C ARG A 1015 14.70 -15.69 -9.91
N HIS A 1016 13.80 -15.00 -10.63
CA HIS A 1016 14.18 -14.11 -11.73
C HIS A 1016 13.78 -12.63 -11.56
N ILE A 1017 13.47 -12.16 -10.36
CA ILE A 1017 13.24 -10.72 -10.16
C ILE A 1017 14.44 -10.01 -9.52
N SER A 1018 15.42 -10.73 -8.96
CA SER A 1018 16.58 -10.12 -8.30
C SER A 1018 17.78 -9.82 -9.20
N ASP A 1019 17.84 -10.34 -10.44
CA ASP A 1019 19.05 -10.23 -11.27
C ASP A 1019 19.07 -9.08 -12.27
N CYS A 1020 18.03 -8.23 -12.31
CA CYS A 1020 17.96 -7.12 -13.26
C CYS A 1020 17.60 -5.76 -12.62
N LEU A 1021 18.32 -5.36 -11.57
CA LEU A 1021 18.29 -3.94 -11.13
C LEU A 1021 19.62 -3.56 -10.46
#